data_866e7d47a38160613cd4dff3d475bde9
#
_entry.id   866e7d47a38160613cd4dff3d475bde9
#
_cell.length_a   1.000
_cell.length_b   1.000
_cell.length_c   1.000
_cell.angle_alpha   90.00
_cell.angle_beta   90.00
_cell.angle_gamma   90.00
#
_symmetry.space_group_name_H-M   'P 1'
#
loop_
_entity.id
_entity.type
_entity.pdbx_description
1 polymer ?
#
loop_
_entity_poly.entity_id
_entity_poly.type
_entity_poly.pdbx_seq_one_letter_code
_entity_poly.pdbx_strand_id
1 'polypeptide(L)'
;MLFRSKKLLFITWSVSYGYGTEKSLADVLNRFDNTKYDISILPLFKYSNNSIFNNNIKVLEPIIDYTDKNLDEVKALKNYYNLLSNPSLFNKWLRKKYDCIIACNHNAPSYFASYIVGGKKIVWIRGDMSELDYTVLDKTTNEYKVVKQEHEMQANVLKVFDKIVVISEVTKNTLKNLFGITKNVVKISNSVDGEKIKFLSKKTVEIPEKMLFTTLGRLDYNKNQILLLKAVKEVKKYCDDFIIYILGDGDERLKLERYINDNKLNENVKILGFVENPYPYIKNSVATILTSLSEGFSLALVESVMLNTPIISTDVGVARELIEKYNCGTIIDYNEKELAQVLIRYLNKYDGCKKVFSIGDEYDINTEVEKTRALIENVLGTARVNSKIERLPYPEYTIKYCDLNNISIKNDTMYVLRVLKDNVPYEYLINRKSNSDKLIVFNNGAIAGGNVNVPVFQRHSWANQIKTSSVFCMDPTIYIDDYLQLGWGVGKNENYYLENSSLILKTIIEKMNISLDNTVIYGTSAGGYLSIIMGIYLKGAKVVADNAQLDTTRWIFKEALDSVITFCFDNVSDSLKYKERFSIIEAFKKSGYVPKIYLHVNLCSVADNSTQLIPFLYSMEESNDILGYNDIEVILHYEKEKGHNGLSYNDAIKFLYKVLDEN
;
A
#
# COMPACT_ATOMS: atom_id res chain seq x y z
N MET A 1 -12.17 -19.99 -19.85
CA MET A 1 -11.81 -19.42 -18.53
C MET A 1 -12.29 -17.98 -18.52
N LEU A 2 -13.34 -17.67 -17.76
CA LEU A 2 -13.71 -16.28 -17.49
C LEU A 2 -12.60 -15.71 -16.57
N PHE A 3 -11.74 -14.87 -17.11
CA PHE A 3 -10.77 -14.13 -16.28
C PHE A 3 -11.57 -13.23 -15.35
N ARG A 4 -11.42 -13.43 -14.02
CA ARG A 4 -11.96 -12.51 -13.01
C ARG A 4 -11.35 -11.13 -13.25
N SER A 5 -12.20 -10.08 -13.33
CA SER A 5 -11.73 -8.70 -13.39
C SER A 5 -10.86 -8.36 -12.17
N LYS A 6 -9.75 -7.67 -12.39
CA LYS A 6 -8.84 -7.23 -11.33
C LYS A 6 -9.44 -6.07 -10.58
N LYS A 7 -9.51 -6.17 -9.25
CA LYS A 7 -10.08 -5.13 -8.38
C LYS A 7 -9.02 -4.10 -8.02
N LEU A 8 -9.20 -2.89 -8.49
CA LEU A 8 -8.29 -1.77 -8.23
C LEU A 8 -8.95 -0.76 -7.29
N LEU A 9 -8.20 -0.27 -6.30
CA LEU A 9 -8.60 0.84 -5.45
C LEU A 9 -7.66 2.02 -5.67
N PHE A 10 -8.24 3.16 -6.05
CA PHE A 10 -7.53 4.43 -6.10
C PHE A 10 -7.96 5.29 -4.92
N ILE A 11 -7.01 5.82 -4.15
CA ILE A 11 -7.25 6.71 -3.02
C ILE A 11 -6.79 8.10 -3.42
N THR A 12 -7.68 9.07 -3.41
CA THR A 12 -7.42 10.45 -3.83
C THR A 12 -7.97 11.45 -2.83
N TRP A 13 -7.51 12.70 -2.91
CA TRP A 13 -8.03 13.77 -2.07
C TRP A 13 -9.51 14.03 -2.31
N SER A 14 -9.92 14.12 -3.58
CA SER A 14 -11.30 14.44 -3.96
C SER A 14 -11.67 13.78 -5.29
N VAL A 15 -12.96 13.80 -5.62
CA VAL A 15 -13.49 13.41 -6.94
C VAL A 15 -14.23 14.58 -7.63
N SER A 16 -14.13 15.76 -7.05
CA SER A 16 -14.86 16.96 -7.51
C SER A 16 -14.10 17.66 -8.65
N TYR A 17 -14.85 18.35 -9.49
CA TYR A 17 -14.30 19.17 -10.58
C TYR A 17 -13.50 20.35 -10.01
N GLY A 18 -12.33 20.65 -10.59
CA GLY A 18 -11.58 21.88 -10.29
C GLY A 18 -10.10 21.72 -9.97
N TYR A 19 -9.61 20.50 -9.71
CA TYR A 19 -8.20 20.25 -9.43
C TYR A 19 -7.54 19.49 -10.59
N GLY A 20 -6.33 19.93 -10.98
CA GLY A 20 -5.60 19.33 -12.12
C GLY A 20 -5.23 17.86 -11.90
N THR A 21 -4.96 17.48 -10.65
CA THR A 21 -4.62 16.10 -10.26
C THR A 21 -5.78 15.15 -10.49
N GLU A 22 -6.98 15.54 -10.05
CA GLU A 22 -8.20 14.72 -10.20
C GLU A 22 -8.64 14.63 -11.67
N LYS A 23 -8.53 15.75 -12.41
CA LYS A 23 -8.82 15.77 -13.85
C LYS A 23 -7.91 14.80 -14.61
N SER A 24 -6.59 14.88 -14.38
CA SER A 24 -5.62 13.96 -15.00
C SER A 24 -5.89 12.50 -14.63
N LEU A 25 -6.23 12.21 -13.37
CA LEU A 25 -6.59 10.85 -12.95
C LEU A 25 -7.86 10.36 -13.67
N ALA A 26 -8.89 11.20 -13.77
CA ALA A 26 -10.14 10.86 -14.45
C ALA A 26 -9.93 10.63 -15.94
N ASP A 27 -9.13 11.46 -16.60
CA ASP A 27 -8.82 11.31 -18.03
C ASP A 27 -8.14 9.97 -18.32
N VAL A 28 -7.30 9.47 -17.41
CA VAL A 28 -6.65 8.14 -17.49
C VAL A 28 -7.67 7.03 -17.20
N LEU A 29 -8.35 7.07 -16.05
CA LEU A 29 -9.18 5.95 -15.59
C LEU A 29 -10.45 5.76 -16.44
N ASN A 30 -11.02 6.84 -16.98
CA ASN A 30 -12.17 6.77 -17.88
C ASN A 30 -11.86 6.04 -19.20
N ARG A 31 -10.58 5.77 -19.51
CA ARG A 31 -10.11 5.00 -20.66
C ARG A 31 -9.70 3.56 -20.35
N PHE A 32 -9.87 3.14 -19.08
CA PHE A 32 -9.58 1.76 -18.71
C PHE A 32 -10.68 0.81 -19.21
N ASP A 33 -10.27 -0.41 -19.53
CA ASP A 33 -11.17 -1.49 -19.97
C ASP A 33 -11.89 -2.12 -18.76
N ASN A 34 -13.18 -1.85 -18.64
CA ASN A 34 -14.02 -2.31 -17.52
C ASN A 34 -14.26 -3.81 -17.51
N THR A 35 -14.00 -4.50 -18.61
CA THR A 35 -14.10 -5.96 -18.65
C THR A 35 -12.93 -6.62 -17.94
N LYS A 36 -11.79 -5.89 -17.84
CA LYS A 36 -10.55 -6.36 -17.20
C LYS A 36 -10.37 -5.82 -15.80
N TYR A 37 -10.90 -4.63 -15.51
CA TYR A 37 -10.67 -3.93 -14.25
C TYR A 37 -11.99 -3.53 -13.58
N ASP A 38 -12.17 -3.93 -12.31
CA ASP A 38 -13.22 -3.43 -11.40
C ASP A 38 -12.60 -2.29 -10.57
N ILE A 39 -12.85 -1.04 -10.99
CA ILE A 39 -12.22 0.13 -10.40
C ILE A 39 -13.11 0.74 -9.33
N SER A 40 -12.54 0.93 -8.15
CA SER A 40 -13.12 1.71 -7.06
C SER A 40 -12.24 2.92 -6.75
N ILE A 41 -12.86 4.06 -6.44
CA ILE A 41 -12.17 5.28 -5.99
C ILE A 41 -12.65 5.60 -4.59
N LEU A 42 -11.72 5.79 -3.68
CA LEU A 42 -11.95 6.30 -2.33
C LEU A 42 -11.50 7.77 -2.29
N PRO A 43 -12.41 8.73 -2.36
CA PRO A 43 -12.07 10.13 -2.07
C PRO A 43 -11.97 10.32 -0.56
N LEU A 44 -10.96 11.07 -0.10
CA LEU A 44 -10.89 11.46 1.31
C LEU A 44 -11.96 12.52 1.61
N PHE A 45 -12.15 13.45 0.68
CA PHE A 45 -13.11 14.55 0.79
C PHE A 45 -14.03 14.63 -0.44
N LYS A 46 -15.26 15.08 -0.23
CA LYS A 46 -16.21 15.36 -1.31
C LYS A 46 -16.76 16.77 -1.15
N TYR A 47 -16.57 17.61 -2.17
CA TYR A 47 -16.99 19.02 -2.17
C TYR A 47 -18.14 19.29 -3.16
N SER A 48 -18.47 18.34 -4.05
CA SER A 48 -19.51 18.48 -5.05
C SER A 48 -20.13 17.12 -5.37
N ASN A 49 -21.40 17.13 -5.76
CA ASN A 49 -22.10 15.92 -6.21
C ASN A 49 -21.78 15.54 -7.67
N ASN A 50 -21.11 16.41 -8.41
CA ASN A 50 -20.73 16.13 -9.80
C ASN A 50 -19.43 15.32 -9.83
N SER A 51 -19.53 14.05 -10.27
CA SER A 51 -18.36 13.22 -10.49
C SER A 51 -17.76 13.45 -11.88
N ILE A 52 -16.43 13.53 -11.95
CA ILE A 52 -15.67 13.59 -13.21
C ILE A 52 -15.34 12.18 -13.76
N PHE A 53 -15.69 11.15 -13.02
CA PHE A 53 -15.47 9.75 -13.41
C PHE A 53 -16.72 9.16 -14.07
N ASN A 54 -16.50 8.27 -15.02
CA ASN A 54 -17.58 7.56 -15.71
C ASN A 54 -18.38 6.66 -14.74
N ASN A 55 -19.64 6.40 -15.05
CA ASN A 55 -20.58 5.61 -14.21
C ASN A 55 -20.13 4.17 -13.94
N ASN A 56 -19.21 3.64 -14.73
CA ASN A 56 -18.62 2.31 -14.56
C ASN A 56 -17.50 2.26 -13.52
N ILE A 57 -17.04 3.41 -13.04
CA ILE A 57 -16.07 3.54 -11.96
C ILE A 57 -16.83 3.76 -10.66
N LYS A 58 -16.62 2.88 -9.68
CA LYS A 58 -17.31 2.96 -8.40
C LYS A 58 -16.66 3.98 -7.49
N VAL A 59 -17.32 5.11 -7.25
CA VAL A 59 -16.91 6.04 -6.20
C VAL A 59 -17.47 5.54 -4.86
N LEU A 60 -16.57 5.33 -3.89
CA LEU A 60 -16.91 4.92 -2.53
C LEU A 60 -17.35 6.12 -1.69
N GLU A 61 -17.99 5.86 -0.55
CA GLU A 61 -18.30 6.89 0.43
C GLU A 61 -17.02 7.63 0.86
N PRO A 62 -17.01 8.96 0.84
CA PRO A 62 -15.85 9.75 1.28
C PRO A 62 -15.69 9.64 2.81
N ILE A 63 -14.50 9.96 3.31
CA ILE A 63 -14.30 10.05 4.76
C ILE A 63 -15.02 11.28 5.31
N ILE A 64 -15.00 12.41 4.56
CA ILE A 64 -15.79 13.61 4.88
C ILE A 64 -16.56 14.06 3.63
N ASP A 65 -17.88 14.16 3.74
CA ASP A 65 -18.75 14.69 2.69
C ASP A 65 -19.20 16.12 3.03
N TYR A 66 -18.54 17.11 2.45
CA TYR A 66 -18.89 18.53 2.61
C TYR A 66 -20.15 18.95 1.82
N THR A 67 -20.76 18.04 1.06
CA THR A 67 -22.05 18.27 0.40
C THR A 67 -23.24 17.90 1.29
N ASP A 68 -23.01 17.22 2.41
CA ASP A 68 -24.03 16.91 3.40
C ASP A 68 -24.40 18.16 4.19
N LYS A 69 -25.64 18.61 4.05
CA LYS A 69 -26.18 19.78 4.75
C LYS A 69 -26.23 19.63 6.28
N ASN A 70 -26.20 18.39 6.77
CA ASN A 70 -26.24 18.06 8.20
C ASN A 70 -24.84 17.70 8.75
N LEU A 71 -23.78 18.02 8.02
CA LEU A 71 -22.43 17.68 8.41
C LEU A 71 -22.03 18.40 9.72
N ASP A 72 -21.75 17.61 10.75
CA ASP A 72 -21.01 18.09 11.93
C ASP A 72 -19.51 18.03 11.60
N GLU A 73 -18.95 19.15 11.16
CA GLU A 73 -17.54 19.24 10.72
C GLU A 73 -16.56 18.85 11.82
N VAL A 74 -16.81 19.21 13.08
CA VAL A 74 -15.93 18.89 14.21
C VAL A 74 -15.88 17.39 14.42
N LYS A 75 -17.04 16.74 14.40
CA LYS A 75 -17.13 15.28 14.53
C LYS A 75 -16.51 14.56 13.34
N ALA A 76 -16.73 15.06 12.12
CA ALA A 76 -16.19 14.50 10.90
C ALA A 76 -14.64 14.59 10.85
N LEU A 77 -14.07 15.74 11.21
CA LEU A 77 -12.61 15.91 11.35
C LEU A 77 -12.03 15.02 12.44
N LYS A 78 -12.70 14.91 13.59
CA LYS A 78 -12.27 14.00 14.65
C LYS A 78 -12.25 12.54 14.17
N ASN A 79 -13.27 12.12 13.41
CA ASN A 79 -13.32 10.79 12.81
C ASN A 79 -12.20 10.60 11.79
N TYR A 80 -11.95 11.57 10.92
CA TYR A 80 -10.86 11.54 9.94
C TYR A 80 -9.49 11.32 10.62
N TYR A 81 -9.15 12.11 11.64
CA TYR A 81 -7.89 11.96 12.36
C TYR A 81 -7.82 10.65 13.14
N ASN A 82 -8.94 10.14 13.65
CA ASN A 82 -9.01 8.85 14.30
C ASN A 82 -8.74 7.70 13.31
N LEU A 83 -9.32 7.75 12.11
CA LEU A 83 -9.04 6.78 11.04
C LEU A 83 -7.58 6.87 10.57
N LEU A 84 -7.05 8.10 10.43
CA LEU A 84 -5.67 8.33 10.00
C LEU A 84 -4.65 7.80 11.02
N SER A 85 -4.99 7.82 12.31
CA SER A 85 -4.13 7.35 13.40
C SER A 85 -4.35 5.88 13.77
N ASN A 86 -5.37 5.21 13.22
CA ASN A 86 -5.75 3.87 13.60
C ASN A 86 -6.00 2.97 12.37
N PRO A 87 -4.94 2.26 11.89
CA PRO A 87 -5.02 1.37 10.74
C PRO A 87 -6.10 0.29 10.85
N SER A 88 -6.27 -0.27 12.05
CA SER A 88 -7.26 -1.33 12.31
C SER A 88 -8.69 -0.81 12.13
N LEU A 89 -8.97 0.41 12.62
CA LEU A 89 -10.27 1.04 12.46
C LEU A 89 -10.57 1.36 10.99
N PHE A 90 -9.57 1.84 10.26
CA PHE A 90 -9.69 2.13 8.83
C PHE A 90 -9.99 0.86 8.01
N ASN A 91 -9.29 -0.26 8.28
CA ASN A 91 -9.55 -1.53 7.61
C ASN A 91 -10.96 -2.07 7.88
N LYS A 92 -11.46 -1.92 9.12
CA LYS A 92 -12.85 -2.24 9.47
C LYS A 92 -13.86 -1.38 8.72
N TRP A 93 -13.56 -0.11 8.52
CA TRP A 93 -14.41 0.82 7.80
C TRP A 93 -14.46 0.49 6.30
N LEU A 94 -13.30 0.21 5.65
CA LEU A 94 -13.22 -0.06 4.21
C LEU A 94 -13.83 -1.42 3.80
N ARG A 95 -13.69 -2.46 4.59
CA ARG A 95 -14.32 -3.81 4.46
C ARG A 95 -14.20 -4.54 3.11
N LYS A 96 -13.37 -4.10 2.16
CA LYS A 96 -13.29 -4.67 0.81
C LYS A 96 -11.85 -5.06 0.47
N LYS A 97 -11.69 -6.17 -0.29
CA LYS A 97 -10.38 -6.64 -0.78
C LYS A 97 -10.14 -6.12 -2.19
N TYR A 98 -8.89 -5.70 -2.45
CA TYR A 98 -8.42 -5.22 -3.73
C TYR A 98 -7.14 -5.94 -4.15
N ASP A 99 -6.98 -6.15 -5.46
CA ASP A 99 -5.77 -6.77 -6.02
C ASP A 99 -4.62 -5.75 -6.08
N CYS A 100 -4.94 -4.47 -6.33
CA CYS A 100 -3.98 -3.37 -6.27
C CYS A 100 -4.59 -2.13 -5.62
N ILE A 101 -3.82 -1.49 -4.74
CA ILE A 101 -4.16 -0.24 -4.05
C ILE A 101 -3.23 0.85 -4.57
N ILE A 102 -3.78 1.93 -5.10
CA ILE A 102 -3.03 3.03 -5.69
C ILE A 102 -3.34 4.32 -4.92
N ALA A 103 -2.34 4.84 -4.21
CA ALA A 103 -2.42 6.16 -3.61
C ALA A 103 -2.14 7.22 -4.68
N CYS A 104 -3.07 8.14 -4.89
CA CYS A 104 -2.97 9.20 -5.90
C CYS A 104 -2.39 10.49 -5.34
N ASN A 105 -1.53 10.42 -4.41
CA ASN A 105 -0.55 11.40 -3.93
C ASN A 105 0.22 10.87 -2.71
N HIS A 106 1.24 11.62 -2.26
CA HIS A 106 1.86 11.49 -0.94
C HIS A 106 0.92 11.99 0.17
N ASN A 107 1.38 12.08 1.43
CA ASN A 107 0.58 12.45 2.60
C ASN A 107 -0.63 11.51 2.82
N ALA A 108 -1.80 12.03 3.19
CA ALA A 108 -2.93 11.22 3.62
C ALA A 108 -3.36 10.12 2.64
N PRO A 109 -3.42 10.31 1.31
CA PRO A 109 -3.71 9.20 0.39
C PRO A 109 -2.73 8.03 0.53
N SER A 110 -1.43 8.33 0.68
CA SER A 110 -0.40 7.28 0.85
C SER A 110 -0.48 6.63 2.24
N TYR A 111 -0.79 7.39 3.28
CA TYR A 111 -0.97 6.85 4.63
C TYR A 111 -2.12 5.86 4.67
N PHE A 112 -3.30 6.23 4.18
CA PHE A 112 -4.45 5.32 4.11
C PHE A 112 -4.17 4.09 3.24
N ALA A 113 -3.53 4.26 2.07
CA ALA A 113 -3.15 3.15 1.21
C ALA A 113 -2.17 2.19 1.90
N SER A 114 -1.24 2.72 2.69
CA SER A 114 -0.26 1.90 3.42
C SER A 114 -0.93 1.00 4.46
N TYR A 115 -2.05 1.44 5.04
CA TYR A 115 -2.78 0.72 6.10
C TYR A 115 -3.62 -0.43 5.58
N ILE A 116 -4.04 -0.40 4.30
CA ILE A 116 -4.90 -1.45 3.75
C ILE A 116 -4.15 -2.76 3.73
N VAL A 117 -4.77 -3.77 4.32
CA VAL A 117 -4.23 -5.12 4.36
C VAL A 117 -4.47 -5.81 3.02
N GLY A 118 -3.44 -6.44 2.48
CA GLY A 118 -3.47 -7.14 1.20
C GLY A 118 -3.40 -6.21 -0.01
N GLY A 119 -3.37 -6.79 -1.19
CA GLY A 119 -3.21 -6.08 -2.45
C GLY A 119 -1.79 -5.53 -2.68
N LYS A 120 -1.37 -5.46 -3.93
CA LYS A 120 -0.16 -4.74 -4.32
C LYS A 120 -0.34 -3.24 -4.12
N LYS A 121 0.74 -2.53 -3.80
CA LYS A 121 0.66 -1.11 -3.46
C LYS A 121 1.49 -0.25 -4.40
N ILE A 122 0.86 0.75 -4.97
CA ILE A 122 1.51 1.78 -5.79
C ILE A 122 1.21 3.14 -5.16
N VAL A 123 2.23 3.98 -4.99
CA VAL A 123 2.01 5.39 -4.71
C VAL A 123 2.34 6.20 -5.96
N TRP A 124 1.43 7.08 -6.36
CA TRP A 124 1.58 7.98 -7.49
C TRP A 124 1.72 9.41 -6.98
N ILE A 125 2.96 9.88 -6.92
CA ILE A 125 3.28 11.20 -6.39
C ILE A 125 2.97 12.23 -7.48
N ARG A 126 1.88 12.96 -7.32
CA ARG A 126 1.36 13.97 -8.28
C ARG A 126 1.56 15.41 -7.82
N GLY A 127 2.10 15.62 -6.62
CA GLY A 127 2.42 16.94 -6.05
C GLY A 127 3.92 17.17 -5.90
N ASP A 128 4.27 18.38 -5.52
CA ASP A 128 5.61 18.69 -5.05
C ASP A 128 5.77 18.21 -3.61
N MET A 129 6.92 17.63 -3.29
CA MET A 129 7.27 17.12 -1.96
C MET A 129 8.28 18.03 -1.24
N SER A 130 8.67 19.16 -1.83
CA SER A 130 9.64 20.08 -1.23
C SER A 130 9.14 20.67 0.08
N GLU A 131 7.83 20.71 0.29
CA GLU A 131 7.19 21.10 1.56
C GLU A 131 7.62 20.22 2.75
N LEU A 132 8.11 19.00 2.48
CA LEU A 132 8.61 18.05 3.50
C LEU A 132 10.11 18.22 3.80
N ASP A 133 10.77 19.23 3.24
CA ASP A 133 12.17 19.54 3.50
C ASP A 133 12.34 20.37 4.78
N TYR A 134 12.41 19.70 5.91
CA TYR A 134 12.68 20.35 7.19
C TYR A 134 14.09 20.93 7.32
N THR A 135 15.03 20.58 6.42
CA THR A 135 16.44 21.00 6.54
C THR A 135 16.64 22.47 6.23
N VAL A 136 15.69 23.08 5.50
CA VAL A 136 15.70 24.51 5.17
C VAL A 136 15.04 25.39 6.24
N LEU A 137 14.44 24.76 7.28
CA LEU A 137 13.70 25.46 8.34
C LEU A 137 14.58 25.74 9.57
N ASP A 138 14.23 26.79 10.30
CA ASP A 138 14.85 27.09 11.59
C ASP A 138 14.49 26.04 12.64
N LYS A 139 15.50 25.34 13.17
CA LYS A 139 15.38 24.23 14.12
C LYS A 139 14.68 24.60 15.45
N THR A 140 14.57 25.89 15.76
CA THR A 140 13.93 26.39 16.99
C THR A 140 12.41 26.51 16.85
N THR A 141 11.87 26.45 15.63
CA THR A 141 10.45 26.68 15.32
C THR A 141 9.58 25.43 15.56
N ASN A 142 8.29 25.67 15.77
CA ASN A 142 7.30 24.58 15.78
C ASN A 142 7.12 24.00 14.37
N GLU A 143 7.25 24.81 13.33
CA GLU A 143 7.18 24.39 11.94
C GLU A 143 8.24 23.33 11.63
N TYR A 144 9.49 23.53 12.02
CA TYR A 144 10.55 22.54 11.91
C TYR A 144 10.16 21.20 12.53
N LYS A 145 9.57 21.20 13.73
CA LYS A 145 9.19 19.96 14.42
C LYS A 145 8.08 19.22 13.68
N VAL A 146 7.07 19.96 13.21
CA VAL A 146 5.93 19.41 12.46
C VAL A 146 6.40 18.81 11.14
N VAL A 147 7.11 19.60 10.32
CA VAL A 147 7.57 19.14 9.00
C VAL A 147 8.55 17.96 9.13
N LYS A 148 9.41 17.98 10.15
CA LYS A 148 10.31 16.84 10.43
C LYS A 148 9.53 15.57 10.76
N GLN A 149 8.49 15.66 11.58
CA GLN A 149 7.65 14.51 11.93
C GLN A 149 6.90 13.98 10.70
N GLU A 150 6.36 14.87 9.87
CA GLU A 150 5.70 14.50 8.61
C GLU A 150 6.66 13.84 7.63
N HIS A 151 7.89 14.38 7.50
CA HIS A 151 8.96 13.79 6.70
C HIS A 151 9.28 12.35 7.16
N GLU A 152 9.52 12.15 8.46
CA GLU A 152 9.83 10.82 9.02
C GLU A 152 8.68 9.83 8.80
N MET A 153 7.44 10.29 8.98
CA MET A 153 6.25 9.48 8.72
C MET A 153 6.14 9.11 7.24
N GLN A 154 6.30 10.09 6.33
CA GLN A 154 6.25 9.84 4.89
C GLN A 154 7.39 8.91 4.43
N ALA A 155 8.58 9.08 4.96
CA ALA A 155 9.73 8.20 4.67
C ALA A 155 9.45 6.73 5.00
N ASN A 156 8.76 6.47 6.11
CA ASN A 156 8.39 5.11 6.52
C ASN A 156 7.26 4.55 5.65
N VAL A 157 6.27 5.37 5.34
CA VAL A 157 5.14 4.98 4.49
C VAL A 157 5.60 4.62 3.07
N LEU A 158 6.51 5.39 2.48
CA LEU A 158 6.99 5.11 1.12
C LEU A 158 7.70 3.74 0.98
N LYS A 159 8.24 3.20 2.06
CA LYS A 159 8.90 1.87 2.07
C LYS A 159 7.92 0.71 1.88
N VAL A 160 6.62 0.93 2.12
CA VAL A 160 5.58 -0.11 2.04
C VAL A 160 5.13 -0.37 0.60
N PHE A 161 5.41 0.55 -0.31
CA PHE A 161 4.91 0.48 -1.68
C PHE A 161 5.79 -0.37 -2.60
N ASP A 162 5.16 -1.25 -3.40
CA ASP A 162 5.83 -2.08 -4.41
C ASP A 162 6.44 -1.21 -5.52
N LYS A 163 5.76 -0.10 -5.87
CA LYS A 163 6.23 0.89 -6.85
C LYS A 163 5.86 2.31 -6.42
N ILE A 164 6.75 3.24 -6.77
CA ILE A 164 6.58 4.67 -6.61
C ILE A 164 6.56 5.30 -8.01
N VAL A 165 5.46 5.91 -8.38
CA VAL A 165 5.33 6.65 -9.64
C VAL A 165 5.58 8.12 -9.38
N VAL A 166 6.45 8.72 -10.17
CA VAL A 166 6.73 10.16 -10.19
C VAL A 166 6.36 10.75 -11.55
N ILE A 167 5.95 12.01 -11.56
CA ILE A 167 5.39 12.64 -12.78
C ILE A 167 6.38 13.50 -13.56
N SER A 168 7.52 13.85 -12.95
CA SER A 168 8.57 14.68 -13.58
C SER A 168 9.96 14.28 -13.05
N GLU A 169 11.02 14.74 -13.70
CA GLU A 169 12.39 14.59 -13.18
C GLU A 169 12.58 15.41 -11.89
N VAL A 170 11.90 16.54 -11.75
CA VAL A 170 11.91 17.33 -10.52
C VAL A 170 11.41 16.49 -9.35
N THR A 171 10.20 15.90 -9.46
CA THR A 171 9.63 15.04 -8.42
C THR A 171 10.53 13.84 -8.10
N LYS A 172 11.18 13.25 -9.12
CA LYS A 172 12.10 12.14 -8.93
C LYS A 172 13.35 12.56 -8.16
N ASN A 173 13.91 13.72 -8.48
CA ASN A 173 15.07 14.27 -7.78
C ASN A 173 14.72 14.67 -6.33
N THR A 174 13.56 15.28 -6.10
CA THR A 174 13.07 15.59 -4.77
C THR A 174 12.93 14.32 -3.92
N LEU A 175 12.33 13.25 -4.47
CA LEU A 175 12.21 11.95 -3.80
C LEU A 175 13.59 11.37 -3.41
N LYS A 176 14.58 11.46 -4.33
CA LYS A 176 15.94 11.02 -4.07
C LYS A 176 16.61 11.86 -2.98
N ASN A 177 16.49 13.20 -3.07
CA ASN A 177 17.19 14.12 -2.17
C ASN A 177 16.63 14.08 -0.75
N LEU A 178 15.29 14.05 -0.62
CA LEU A 178 14.62 14.05 0.70
C LEU A 178 14.68 12.69 1.39
N PHE A 179 14.47 11.60 0.65
CA PHE A 179 14.26 10.27 1.23
C PHE A 179 15.30 9.24 0.86
N GLY A 180 16.27 9.56 -0.03
CA GLY A 180 17.26 8.62 -0.53
C GLY A 180 16.68 7.50 -1.39
N ILE A 181 15.44 7.61 -1.82
CA ILE A 181 14.73 6.55 -2.55
C ILE A 181 15.05 6.65 -4.06
N THR A 182 15.66 5.60 -4.61
CA THR A 182 16.00 5.48 -6.03
C THR A 182 15.51 4.16 -6.65
N LYS A 183 15.23 3.15 -5.82
CA LYS A 183 14.75 1.83 -6.28
C LYS A 183 13.22 1.82 -6.37
N ASN A 184 12.70 1.02 -7.29
CA ASN A 184 11.26 0.86 -7.52
C ASN A 184 10.54 2.16 -7.94
N VAL A 185 11.27 3.16 -8.43
CA VAL A 185 10.74 4.43 -8.91
C VAL A 185 10.54 4.36 -10.42
N VAL A 186 9.36 4.73 -10.89
CA VAL A 186 8.97 4.75 -12.31
C VAL A 186 8.47 6.15 -12.64
N LYS A 187 8.97 6.75 -13.74
CA LYS A 187 8.42 8.02 -14.24
C LYS A 187 7.28 7.74 -15.23
N ILE A 188 6.10 8.26 -14.91
CA ILE A 188 4.95 8.34 -15.81
C ILE A 188 4.48 9.78 -15.74
N SER A 189 4.78 10.55 -16.78
CA SER A 189 4.38 11.97 -16.86
C SER A 189 2.87 12.09 -16.97
N ASN A 190 2.30 13.12 -16.34
CA ASN A 190 0.93 13.49 -16.62
C ASN A 190 0.79 13.87 -18.10
N SER A 191 -0.34 13.61 -18.67
CA SER A 191 -0.61 13.80 -20.09
C SER A 191 -1.89 14.57 -20.33
N VAL A 192 -2.14 14.90 -21.55
CA VAL A 192 -3.32 15.62 -21.99
C VAL A 192 -3.91 14.97 -23.25
N ASP A 193 -5.20 15.14 -23.45
CA ASP A 193 -5.89 14.72 -24.68
C ASP A 193 -5.69 15.77 -25.76
N GLY A 194 -4.62 15.62 -26.54
CA GLY A 194 -4.23 16.56 -27.57
C GLY A 194 -5.31 16.78 -28.63
N GLU A 195 -6.06 15.75 -29.04
CA GLU A 195 -7.14 15.86 -30.02
C GLU A 195 -8.32 16.67 -29.45
N LYS A 196 -8.70 16.38 -28.21
CA LYS A 196 -9.75 17.16 -27.50
C LYS A 196 -9.36 18.62 -27.37
N ILE A 197 -8.11 18.90 -26.97
CA ILE A 197 -7.58 20.27 -26.82
C ILE A 197 -7.62 21.02 -28.15
N LYS A 198 -7.12 20.40 -29.24
CA LYS A 198 -7.16 20.97 -30.59
C LYS A 198 -8.59 21.22 -31.05
N PHE A 199 -9.51 20.29 -30.79
CA PHE A 199 -10.94 20.48 -31.12
C PHE A 199 -11.55 21.66 -30.36
N LEU A 200 -11.37 21.71 -29.04
CA LEU A 200 -11.91 22.76 -28.19
C LEU A 200 -11.29 24.12 -28.47
N SER A 201 -10.04 24.19 -28.92
CA SER A 201 -9.35 25.44 -29.28
C SER A 201 -9.92 26.14 -30.52
N LYS A 202 -10.75 25.42 -31.32
CA LYS A 202 -11.43 25.98 -32.49
C LYS A 202 -12.73 26.71 -32.17
N LYS A 203 -13.21 26.61 -30.91
CA LYS A 203 -14.42 27.33 -30.49
C LYS A 203 -14.18 28.85 -30.53
N THR A 204 -15.15 29.58 -31.04
CA THR A 204 -15.10 31.01 -31.15
C THR A 204 -15.23 31.65 -29.76
N VAL A 205 -14.31 32.53 -29.43
CA VAL A 205 -14.33 33.39 -28.23
C VAL A 205 -13.92 34.80 -28.68
N GLU A 206 -14.26 35.80 -27.88
CA GLU A 206 -13.79 37.16 -28.12
C GLU A 206 -12.29 37.24 -27.81
N ILE A 207 -11.48 37.54 -28.83
CA ILE A 207 -10.05 37.76 -28.73
C ILE A 207 -9.77 39.25 -28.86
N PRO A 208 -8.96 39.85 -27.98
CA PRO A 208 -8.61 41.26 -28.07
C PRO A 208 -7.77 41.57 -29.31
N GLU A 209 -7.86 42.80 -29.80
CA GLU A 209 -7.00 43.28 -30.91
C GLU A 209 -5.53 43.39 -30.49
N LYS A 210 -5.28 43.66 -29.21
CA LYS A 210 -3.94 43.76 -28.59
C LYS A 210 -3.25 42.37 -28.57
N MET A 211 -1.93 42.37 -28.52
CA MET A 211 -1.14 41.14 -28.35
C MET A 211 -1.49 40.47 -27.02
N LEU A 212 -2.07 39.28 -27.09
CA LEU A 212 -2.58 38.54 -25.94
C LEU A 212 -1.51 37.65 -25.33
N PHE A 213 -1.36 37.72 -24.02
CA PHE A 213 -0.73 36.69 -23.20
C PHE A 213 -1.76 36.04 -22.26
N THR A 214 -1.56 34.79 -21.89
CA THR A 214 -2.43 34.12 -20.92
C THR A 214 -1.63 33.59 -19.75
N THR A 215 -2.25 33.56 -18.58
CA THR A 215 -1.80 32.78 -17.43
C THR A 215 -2.99 32.02 -16.86
N LEU A 216 -2.77 30.78 -16.45
CA LEU A 216 -3.85 29.87 -16.01
C LEU A 216 -3.52 29.28 -14.64
N GLY A 217 -4.54 29.16 -13.79
CA GLY A 217 -4.44 28.49 -12.50
C GLY A 217 -5.18 29.22 -11.40
N ARG A 218 -5.19 28.63 -10.21
CA ARG A 218 -5.80 29.23 -9.03
C ARG A 218 -5.11 30.57 -8.71
N LEU A 219 -5.86 31.50 -8.18
CA LEU A 219 -5.32 32.76 -7.68
C LEU A 219 -4.92 32.54 -6.21
N ASP A 220 -3.76 31.93 -5.99
CA ASP A 220 -3.21 31.64 -4.67
C ASP A 220 -1.75 32.09 -4.56
N TYR A 221 -1.22 32.08 -3.34
CA TYR A 221 0.17 32.48 -3.06
C TYR A 221 1.18 31.69 -3.91
N ASN A 222 0.96 30.40 -4.11
CA ASN A 222 1.90 29.53 -4.83
C ASN A 222 1.99 29.86 -6.32
N LYS A 223 0.90 30.31 -6.95
CA LYS A 223 0.89 30.70 -8.37
C LYS A 223 1.55 32.08 -8.62
N ASN A 224 1.73 32.88 -7.57
CA ASN A 224 2.56 34.08 -7.56
C ASN A 224 2.28 35.07 -8.72
N GLN A 225 1.00 35.23 -9.09
CA GLN A 225 0.61 36.17 -10.16
C GLN A 225 1.01 37.61 -9.87
N ILE A 226 1.30 37.94 -8.61
CA ILE A 226 1.82 39.29 -8.24
C ILE A 226 3.17 39.60 -8.90
N LEU A 227 4.04 38.59 -9.13
CA LEU A 227 5.30 38.75 -9.88
C LEU A 227 5.02 39.18 -11.32
N LEU A 228 4.01 38.55 -11.97
CA LEU A 228 3.57 38.92 -13.31
C LEU A 228 3.06 40.38 -13.35
N LEU A 229 2.21 40.76 -12.41
CA LEU A 229 1.67 42.16 -12.35
C LEU A 229 2.77 43.20 -12.16
N LYS A 230 3.80 42.92 -11.36
CA LYS A 230 4.98 43.78 -11.21
C LYS A 230 5.75 43.91 -12.53
N ALA A 231 5.95 42.82 -13.24
CA ALA A 231 6.59 42.82 -14.55
C ALA A 231 5.75 43.64 -15.58
N VAL A 232 4.43 43.46 -15.61
CA VAL A 232 3.53 44.24 -16.49
C VAL A 232 3.67 45.75 -16.27
N LYS A 233 3.78 46.16 -15.01
CA LYS A 233 4.03 47.58 -14.69
C LYS A 233 5.31 48.13 -15.33
N GLU A 234 6.36 47.30 -15.41
CA GLU A 234 7.60 47.69 -16.09
C GLU A 234 7.44 47.69 -17.61
N VAL A 235 6.79 46.62 -18.19
CA VAL A 235 6.53 46.55 -19.64
C VAL A 235 5.74 47.73 -20.15
N LYS A 236 4.71 48.16 -19.41
CA LYS A 236 3.84 49.30 -19.77
C LYS A 236 4.61 50.60 -20.00
N LYS A 237 5.78 50.79 -19.43
CA LYS A 237 6.63 51.98 -19.69
C LYS A 237 7.20 52.01 -21.11
N TYR A 238 7.22 50.86 -21.80
CA TYR A 238 7.83 50.72 -23.13
C TYR A 238 6.82 50.42 -24.22
N CYS A 239 5.75 49.66 -23.91
CA CYS A 239 4.73 49.23 -24.85
C CYS A 239 3.39 49.15 -24.11
N ASP A 240 2.29 49.58 -24.76
CA ASP A 240 0.93 49.52 -24.22
C ASP A 240 -0.01 48.67 -25.10
N ASP A 241 0.50 48.17 -26.23
CA ASP A 241 -0.26 47.34 -27.19
C ASP A 241 -0.19 45.87 -26.84
N PHE A 242 -0.50 45.53 -25.58
CA PHE A 242 -0.63 44.14 -25.13
C PHE A 242 -1.68 44.03 -24.01
N ILE A 243 -2.16 42.81 -23.81
CA ILE A 243 -3.05 42.46 -22.72
C ILE A 243 -2.75 41.08 -22.20
N ILE A 244 -2.89 40.90 -20.89
CA ILE A 244 -2.76 39.63 -20.20
C ILE A 244 -4.13 39.21 -19.67
N TYR A 245 -4.56 38.01 -20.07
CA TYR A 245 -5.73 37.37 -19.48
C TYR A 245 -5.31 36.41 -18.40
N ILE A 246 -5.84 36.62 -17.19
CA ILE A 246 -5.67 35.73 -16.03
C ILE A 246 -6.91 34.86 -15.95
N LEU A 247 -6.74 33.54 -16.24
CA LEU A 247 -7.80 32.54 -16.30
C LEU A 247 -7.77 31.70 -15.02
N GLY A 248 -8.60 32.05 -14.05
CA GLY A 248 -8.69 31.41 -12.76
C GLY A 248 -9.33 32.22 -11.69
N ASP A 249 -9.57 31.63 -10.54
CA ASP A 249 -10.11 32.28 -9.36
C ASP A 249 -9.43 31.77 -8.08
N GLY A 250 -9.55 32.47 -6.96
CA GLY A 250 -8.96 32.07 -5.68
C GLY A 250 -8.77 33.22 -4.69
N ASP A 251 -8.17 32.90 -3.56
CA ASP A 251 -8.11 33.78 -2.39
C ASP A 251 -7.31 35.06 -2.62
N GLU A 252 -6.33 35.05 -3.54
CA GLU A 252 -5.52 36.22 -3.89
C GLU A 252 -6.23 37.21 -4.84
N ARG A 253 -7.43 36.85 -5.37
CA ARG A 253 -8.14 37.67 -6.37
C ARG A 253 -8.26 39.14 -5.98
N LEU A 254 -8.79 39.41 -4.79
CA LEU A 254 -8.99 40.81 -4.32
C LEU A 254 -7.67 41.57 -4.21
N LYS A 255 -6.60 40.92 -3.83
CA LYS A 255 -5.26 41.53 -3.75
C LYS A 255 -4.72 41.85 -5.13
N LEU A 256 -4.89 40.96 -6.10
CA LEU A 256 -4.47 41.20 -7.50
C LEU A 256 -5.29 42.34 -8.15
N GLU A 257 -6.61 42.35 -7.97
CA GLU A 257 -7.49 43.42 -8.49
C GLU A 257 -7.11 44.81 -7.90
N ARG A 258 -6.82 44.88 -6.59
CA ARG A 258 -6.30 46.12 -5.98
C ARG A 258 -5.00 46.54 -6.62
N TYR A 259 -4.03 45.62 -6.78
CA TYR A 259 -2.74 45.95 -7.40
C TYR A 259 -2.92 46.48 -8.84
N ILE A 260 -3.80 45.85 -9.64
CA ILE A 260 -4.14 46.29 -11.01
C ILE A 260 -4.67 47.71 -11.01
N ASN A 261 -5.63 48.03 -10.14
CA ASN A 261 -6.24 49.35 -10.04
C ASN A 261 -5.25 50.41 -9.57
N ASP A 262 -4.51 50.16 -8.49
CA ASP A 262 -3.55 51.09 -7.90
C ASP A 262 -2.42 51.47 -8.85
N ASN A 263 -2.05 50.54 -9.75
CA ASN A 263 -0.99 50.74 -10.75
C ASN A 263 -1.53 51.05 -12.15
N LYS A 264 -2.86 51.32 -12.30
CA LYS A 264 -3.52 51.68 -13.58
C LYS A 264 -3.24 50.68 -14.70
N LEU A 265 -3.30 49.38 -14.39
CA LEU A 265 -3.02 48.26 -15.33
C LEU A 265 -4.29 47.69 -16.00
N ASN A 266 -5.48 48.32 -15.79
CA ASN A 266 -6.77 47.77 -16.25
C ASN A 266 -6.85 47.56 -17.78
N GLU A 267 -6.10 48.35 -18.57
CA GLU A 267 -6.03 48.25 -20.02
C GLU A 267 -5.07 47.12 -20.50
N ASN A 268 -4.21 46.62 -19.60
CA ASN A 268 -3.19 45.63 -19.90
C ASN A 268 -3.39 44.29 -19.17
N VAL A 269 -4.32 44.20 -18.20
CA VAL A 269 -4.60 42.98 -17.44
C VAL A 269 -6.09 42.83 -17.20
N LYS A 270 -6.64 41.65 -17.48
CA LYS A 270 -8.02 41.28 -17.11
C LYS A 270 -8.03 39.91 -16.38
N ILE A 271 -8.68 39.87 -15.22
CA ILE A 271 -8.98 38.64 -14.51
C ILE A 271 -10.34 38.13 -14.99
N LEU A 272 -10.36 37.05 -15.78
CA LEU A 272 -11.58 36.51 -16.36
C LEU A 272 -12.34 35.56 -15.42
N GLY A 273 -11.74 35.21 -14.27
CA GLY A 273 -12.29 34.19 -13.40
C GLY A 273 -12.08 32.79 -13.95
N PHE A 274 -12.81 31.81 -13.43
CA PHE A 274 -12.76 30.44 -13.93
C PHE A 274 -13.34 30.37 -15.35
N VAL A 275 -12.55 29.84 -16.28
CA VAL A 275 -12.92 29.62 -17.69
C VAL A 275 -12.94 28.12 -17.98
N GLU A 276 -14.12 27.57 -18.31
CA GLU A 276 -14.28 26.15 -18.59
C GLU A 276 -13.45 25.66 -19.78
N ASN A 277 -13.39 26.48 -20.86
CA ASN A 277 -12.60 26.18 -22.05
C ASN A 277 -11.53 27.27 -22.27
N PRO A 278 -10.31 27.12 -21.74
CA PRO A 278 -9.25 28.11 -21.89
C PRO A 278 -8.52 28.03 -23.23
N TYR A 279 -8.67 26.95 -23.98
CA TYR A 279 -7.85 26.64 -25.14
C TYR A 279 -7.93 27.65 -26.30
N PRO A 280 -9.05 28.30 -26.61
CA PRO A 280 -9.07 29.39 -27.61
C PRO A 280 -8.18 30.56 -27.21
N TYR A 281 -8.15 30.93 -25.92
CA TYR A 281 -7.30 32.01 -25.42
C TYR A 281 -5.82 31.61 -25.50
N ILE A 282 -5.46 30.40 -25.03
CA ILE A 282 -4.09 29.89 -25.14
C ILE A 282 -3.64 29.90 -26.59
N LYS A 283 -4.46 29.32 -27.50
CA LYS A 283 -4.14 29.21 -28.92
C LYS A 283 -3.87 30.60 -29.55
N ASN A 284 -4.54 31.64 -29.14
CA ASN A 284 -4.38 32.99 -29.68
C ASN A 284 -3.38 33.85 -28.92
N SER A 285 -2.73 33.31 -27.90
CA SER A 285 -1.70 34.02 -27.11
C SER A 285 -0.33 34.01 -27.80
N VAL A 286 0.42 35.08 -27.61
CA VAL A 286 1.85 35.20 -27.94
C VAL A 286 2.66 34.20 -27.13
N ALA A 287 2.34 34.08 -25.84
CA ALA A 287 2.87 33.06 -24.95
C ALA A 287 1.93 32.84 -23.76
N THR A 288 2.05 31.65 -23.15
CA THR A 288 1.48 31.34 -21.84
C THR A 288 2.52 31.59 -20.76
N ILE A 289 2.13 32.28 -19.67
CA ILE A 289 3.03 32.69 -18.59
C ILE A 289 2.70 31.89 -17.33
N LEU A 290 3.72 31.34 -16.67
CA LEU A 290 3.62 30.68 -15.37
C LEU A 290 4.67 31.25 -14.42
N THR A 291 4.23 31.84 -13.30
CA THR A 291 5.09 32.46 -12.29
C THR A 291 5.12 31.71 -10.96
N SER A 292 4.69 30.45 -10.96
CA SER A 292 4.52 29.63 -9.75
C SER A 292 5.82 29.47 -8.95
N LEU A 293 5.67 29.42 -7.63
CA LEU A 293 6.79 29.15 -6.72
C LEU A 293 7.15 27.66 -6.72
N SER A 294 6.15 26.80 -6.90
CA SER A 294 6.31 25.34 -6.91
C SER A 294 5.20 24.68 -7.75
N GLU A 295 5.55 23.64 -8.46
CA GLU A 295 4.62 22.79 -9.24
C GLU A 295 5.11 21.34 -9.22
N GLY A 296 4.19 20.39 -9.08
CA GLY A 296 4.51 19.00 -9.35
C GLY A 296 4.70 18.72 -10.84
N PHE A 297 3.90 19.36 -11.72
CA PHE A 297 3.96 19.13 -13.17
C PHE A 297 3.62 20.38 -14.00
N SER A 298 2.44 20.93 -13.89
CA SER A 298 1.82 21.98 -14.71
C SER A 298 1.29 21.52 -16.06
N LEU A 299 0.02 21.04 -16.07
CA LEU A 299 -0.70 20.68 -17.30
C LEU A 299 -0.84 21.86 -18.27
N ALA A 300 -1.04 23.09 -17.75
CA ALA A 300 -1.20 24.29 -18.56
C ALA A 300 -0.03 24.55 -19.51
N LEU A 301 1.20 24.21 -19.11
CA LEU A 301 2.37 24.33 -19.98
C LEU A 301 2.34 23.31 -21.14
N VAL A 302 1.99 22.06 -20.84
CA VAL A 302 1.86 21.01 -21.86
C VAL A 302 0.72 21.35 -22.83
N GLU A 303 -0.45 21.78 -22.34
CA GLU A 303 -1.59 22.23 -23.14
C GLU A 303 -1.20 23.37 -24.07
N SER A 304 -0.40 24.32 -23.59
CA SER A 304 0.08 25.45 -24.37
C SER A 304 1.01 25.02 -25.51
N VAL A 305 1.99 24.19 -25.23
CA VAL A 305 2.94 23.69 -26.24
C VAL A 305 2.22 22.84 -27.29
N MET A 306 1.22 22.02 -26.90
CA MET A 306 0.37 21.28 -27.85
C MET A 306 -0.46 22.18 -28.78
N LEU A 307 -0.78 23.38 -28.34
CA LEU A 307 -1.45 24.39 -29.17
C LEU A 307 -0.47 25.29 -29.93
N ASN A 308 0.82 24.95 -29.96
CA ASN A 308 1.88 25.73 -30.55
C ASN A 308 2.02 27.14 -29.96
N THR A 309 1.71 27.28 -28.66
CA THR A 309 1.86 28.52 -27.91
C THR A 309 3.12 28.42 -27.05
N PRO A 310 4.10 29.32 -27.23
CA PRO A 310 5.29 29.35 -26.41
C PRO A 310 4.98 29.51 -24.93
N ILE A 311 5.92 29.09 -24.08
CA ILE A 311 5.79 29.22 -22.62
C ILE A 311 6.88 30.11 -22.04
N ILE A 312 6.50 30.92 -21.03
CA ILE A 312 7.43 31.70 -20.20
C ILE A 312 7.17 31.21 -18.77
N SER A 313 8.14 30.60 -18.13
CA SER A 313 7.89 29.94 -16.84
C SER A 313 9.07 30.09 -15.88
N THR A 314 8.77 30.21 -14.59
CA THR A 314 9.73 29.89 -13.55
C THR A 314 10.14 28.41 -13.66
N ASP A 315 11.28 28.05 -13.08
CA ASP A 315 11.84 26.69 -13.18
C ASP A 315 11.12 25.71 -12.23
N VAL A 316 9.90 25.37 -12.57
CA VAL A 316 9.04 24.50 -11.75
C VAL A 316 8.39 23.38 -12.57
N GLY A 317 8.12 22.26 -11.92
CA GLY A 317 7.41 21.13 -12.51
C GLY A 317 8.11 20.60 -13.78
N VAL A 318 7.41 20.64 -14.91
CA VAL A 318 7.87 20.14 -16.21
C VAL A 318 8.45 21.25 -17.11
N ALA A 319 8.50 22.49 -16.64
CA ALA A 319 8.86 23.65 -17.46
C ALA A 319 10.22 23.50 -18.16
N ARG A 320 11.27 23.19 -17.39
CA ARG A 320 12.63 23.00 -17.93
C ARG A 320 12.70 21.83 -18.94
N GLU A 321 12.11 20.69 -18.61
CA GLU A 321 12.07 19.53 -19.52
C GLU A 321 11.42 19.89 -20.87
N LEU A 322 10.30 20.63 -20.86
CA LEU A 322 9.62 21.07 -22.09
C LEU A 322 10.48 22.05 -22.89
N ILE A 323 11.01 23.07 -22.21
CA ILE A 323 11.76 24.13 -22.90
C ILE A 323 13.06 23.61 -23.50
N GLU A 324 13.85 22.82 -22.77
CA GLU A 324 15.11 22.28 -23.25
C GLU A 324 14.89 21.26 -24.38
N LYS A 325 13.89 20.40 -24.25
CA LYS A 325 13.64 19.34 -25.24
C LYS A 325 13.01 19.86 -26.53
N TYR A 326 12.05 20.78 -26.43
CA TYR A 326 11.24 21.22 -27.58
C TYR A 326 11.55 22.65 -28.03
N ASN A 327 12.45 23.34 -27.37
CA ASN A 327 12.78 24.74 -27.65
C ASN A 327 11.52 25.63 -27.77
N CYS A 328 10.61 25.43 -26.78
CA CYS A 328 9.25 25.97 -26.84
C CYS A 328 9.02 27.16 -25.88
N GLY A 329 10.07 27.76 -25.33
CA GLY A 329 9.86 28.86 -24.41
C GLY A 329 11.11 29.41 -23.74
N THR A 330 10.94 30.04 -22.57
CA THR A 330 11.99 30.69 -21.79
C THR A 330 11.77 30.41 -20.31
N ILE A 331 12.81 29.95 -19.61
CA ILE A 331 12.85 29.92 -18.14
C ILE A 331 13.22 31.31 -17.64
N ILE A 332 12.59 31.71 -16.54
CA ILE A 332 12.82 32.97 -15.82
C ILE A 332 13.10 32.69 -14.34
N ASP A 333 13.82 33.59 -13.71
CA ASP A 333 13.96 33.63 -12.26
C ASP A 333 12.77 34.37 -11.61
N TYR A 334 12.69 34.34 -10.28
CA TYR A 334 11.66 35.10 -9.51
C TYR A 334 11.97 36.60 -9.48
N ASN A 335 12.17 37.19 -10.68
CA ASN A 335 12.59 38.58 -10.85
C ASN A 335 11.66 39.28 -11.86
N GLU A 336 10.93 40.30 -11.39
CA GLU A 336 10.00 41.08 -12.22
C GLU A 336 10.67 41.83 -13.38
N LYS A 337 11.92 42.26 -13.23
CA LYS A 337 12.65 43.00 -14.30
C LYS A 337 13.06 42.03 -15.41
N GLU A 338 13.53 40.84 -15.05
CA GLU A 338 13.84 39.80 -16.02
C GLU A 338 12.59 39.36 -16.80
N LEU A 339 11.49 39.07 -16.07
CA LEU A 339 10.21 38.76 -16.72
C LEU A 339 9.76 39.86 -17.66
N ALA A 340 9.87 41.15 -17.24
CA ALA A 340 9.54 42.28 -18.11
C ALA A 340 10.41 42.30 -19.38
N GLN A 341 11.73 42.07 -19.28
CA GLN A 341 12.62 42.00 -20.45
C GLN A 341 12.25 40.85 -21.38
N VAL A 342 11.88 39.71 -20.82
CA VAL A 342 11.40 38.54 -21.59
C VAL A 342 10.11 38.89 -22.33
N LEU A 343 9.12 39.50 -21.65
CA LEU A 343 7.87 39.90 -22.27
C LEU A 343 8.12 40.91 -23.40
N ILE A 344 8.96 41.94 -23.23
CA ILE A 344 9.32 42.88 -24.27
C ILE A 344 9.97 42.18 -25.47
N ARG A 345 10.83 41.20 -25.25
CA ARG A 345 11.41 40.39 -26.34
C ARG A 345 10.36 39.64 -27.13
N TYR A 346 9.35 39.08 -26.48
CA TYR A 346 8.27 38.37 -27.15
C TYR A 346 7.39 39.32 -27.93
N LEU A 347 7.05 40.49 -27.38
CA LEU A 347 6.31 41.54 -28.08
C LEU A 347 7.01 42.04 -29.35
N ASN A 348 8.33 42.29 -29.28
CA ASN A 348 9.12 42.81 -30.39
C ASN A 348 9.40 41.75 -31.48
N LYS A 349 9.37 40.45 -31.16
CA LYS A 349 9.65 39.37 -32.12
C LYS A 349 8.40 38.73 -32.68
N TYR A 350 7.23 39.08 -32.18
CA TYR A 350 6.01 38.44 -32.63
C TYR A 350 5.61 39.01 -33.99
N ASP A 351 5.73 38.21 -35.03
CA ASP A 351 5.37 38.51 -36.41
C ASP A 351 4.02 37.94 -36.86
N GLY A 352 3.21 37.48 -35.88
CA GLY A 352 1.93 36.80 -36.14
C GLY A 352 2.05 35.33 -36.55
N CYS A 353 3.28 34.85 -36.77
CA CYS A 353 3.50 33.43 -37.14
C CYS A 353 3.81 32.61 -35.88
N LYS A 354 3.11 31.47 -35.73
CA LYS A 354 3.34 30.53 -34.65
C LYS A 354 4.36 29.46 -35.06
N LYS A 355 5.37 29.30 -34.22
CA LYS A 355 6.30 28.19 -34.34
C LYS A 355 5.57 26.86 -34.03
N VAL A 356 5.75 25.86 -34.88
CA VAL A 356 5.20 24.53 -34.62
C VAL A 356 6.17 23.76 -33.72
N PHE A 357 5.63 23.25 -32.62
CA PHE A 357 6.38 22.41 -31.69
C PHE A 357 5.99 20.95 -31.89
N SER A 358 7.00 20.09 -32.16
CA SER A 358 6.79 18.65 -32.29
C SER A 358 6.92 18.00 -30.91
N ILE A 359 5.85 18.15 -30.09
CA ILE A 359 5.83 17.51 -28.77
C ILE A 359 5.70 15.99 -28.92
N GLY A 360 6.48 15.25 -28.13
CA GLY A 360 6.49 13.79 -28.21
C GLY A 360 5.28 13.12 -27.56
N ASP A 361 5.07 11.85 -27.87
CA ASP A 361 3.95 11.04 -27.39
C ASP A 361 3.98 10.82 -25.86
N GLU A 362 5.05 11.20 -25.18
CA GLU A 362 5.18 11.06 -23.73
C GLU A 362 4.17 11.87 -22.94
N TYR A 363 3.58 12.90 -23.57
CA TYR A 363 2.52 13.74 -22.98
C TYR A 363 1.15 13.46 -23.61
N ASP A 364 1.03 12.40 -24.44
CA ASP A 364 -0.24 11.94 -24.98
C ASP A 364 -0.98 11.06 -23.96
N ILE A 365 -2.29 11.27 -23.84
CA ILE A 365 -3.12 10.56 -22.88
C ILE A 365 -3.13 9.05 -23.07
N ASN A 366 -3.08 8.57 -24.31
CA ASN A 366 -3.08 7.14 -24.60
C ASN A 366 -1.77 6.50 -24.12
N THR A 367 -0.65 7.21 -24.26
CA THR A 367 0.65 6.78 -23.73
C THR A 367 0.65 6.68 -22.21
N GLU A 368 0.05 7.65 -21.49
CA GLU A 368 -0.09 7.57 -20.01
C GLU A 368 -0.96 6.37 -19.62
N VAL A 369 -2.08 6.17 -20.31
CA VAL A 369 -3.00 5.03 -20.08
C VAL A 369 -2.28 3.69 -20.28
N GLU A 370 -1.53 3.55 -21.37
CA GLU A 370 -0.78 2.31 -21.66
C GLU A 370 0.32 2.04 -20.63
N LYS A 371 1.12 3.07 -20.28
CA LYS A 371 2.16 2.95 -19.24
C LYS A 371 1.56 2.61 -17.89
N THR A 372 0.43 3.23 -17.52
CA THR A 372 -0.26 2.97 -16.26
C THR A 372 -0.79 1.54 -16.21
N ARG A 373 -1.43 1.05 -17.30
CA ARG A 373 -1.87 -0.35 -17.42
C ARG A 373 -0.70 -1.31 -17.31
N ALA A 374 0.35 -1.07 -18.10
CA ALA A 374 1.55 -1.92 -18.07
C ALA A 374 2.20 -1.98 -16.69
N LEU A 375 2.25 -0.86 -15.97
CA LEU A 375 2.75 -0.83 -14.60
C LEU A 375 1.88 -1.66 -13.66
N ILE A 376 0.55 -1.48 -13.69
CA ILE A 376 -0.39 -2.24 -12.86
C ILE A 376 -0.28 -3.73 -13.19
N GLU A 377 -0.26 -4.11 -14.47
CA GLU A 377 -0.09 -5.50 -14.90
C GLU A 377 1.25 -6.09 -14.46
N ASN A 378 2.33 -5.32 -14.55
CA ASN A 378 3.65 -5.73 -14.07
C ASN A 378 3.64 -5.96 -12.55
N VAL A 379 3.04 -5.05 -11.79
CA VAL A 379 2.94 -5.15 -10.33
C VAL A 379 2.04 -6.31 -9.92
N LEU A 380 0.92 -6.52 -10.60
CA LEU A 380 0.01 -7.64 -10.41
C LEU A 380 0.57 -8.95 -10.96
N GLY A 381 1.32 -8.92 -12.04
CA GLY A 381 2.01 -10.06 -12.63
C GLY A 381 3.23 -10.52 -11.83
N THR A 382 3.78 -9.66 -10.95
CA THR A 382 4.72 -10.05 -9.91
C THR A 382 4.03 -10.72 -8.70
N ALA A 383 2.68 -10.76 -8.64
CA ALA A 383 1.96 -11.69 -7.81
C ALA A 383 2.11 -13.09 -8.43
N ARG A 384 3.13 -13.79 -8.00
CA ARG A 384 3.44 -15.22 -8.24
C ARG A 384 2.97 -15.79 -9.61
N VAL A 385 3.38 -15.21 -10.74
CA VAL A 385 3.61 -15.99 -11.93
C VAL A 385 4.99 -16.61 -11.75
N ASN A 386 5.05 -17.89 -11.36
CA ASN A 386 6.20 -18.79 -11.47
C ASN A 386 7.58 -18.08 -11.57
N SER A 387 7.96 -17.24 -10.58
CA SER A 387 9.38 -17.16 -10.22
C SER A 387 9.71 -18.62 -9.96
N LYS A 388 10.68 -19.20 -10.68
CA LYS A 388 11.14 -20.56 -10.52
C LYS A 388 10.83 -21.01 -9.11
N ILE A 389 9.78 -21.87 -8.97
CA ILE A 389 9.59 -22.61 -7.73
C ILE A 389 10.96 -23.25 -7.58
N GLU A 390 11.78 -22.77 -6.64
CA GLU A 390 12.82 -23.62 -6.12
C GLU A 390 12.02 -24.75 -5.50
N ARG A 391 11.74 -25.75 -6.33
CA ARG A 391 11.10 -26.96 -5.86
C ARG A 391 12.00 -27.45 -4.74
N LEU A 392 11.39 -27.65 -3.59
CA LEU A 392 12.09 -28.30 -2.51
C LEU A 392 12.77 -29.54 -3.12
N PRO A 393 14.01 -29.85 -2.77
CA PRO A 393 14.76 -30.94 -3.39
C PRO A 393 14.17 -32.31 -3.06
N TYR A 394 12.88 -32.38 -2.74
CA TYR A 394 12.18 -33.59 -2.30
C TYR A 394 11.07 -33.94 -3.31
N PRO A 395 10.86 -35.25 -3.58
CA PRO A 395 9.72 -35.73 -4.36
C PRO A 395 8.40 -35.27 -3.75
N GLU A 396 7.43 -34.84 -4.60
CA GLU A 396 6.11 -34.41 -4.19
C GLU A 396 5.04 -35.42 -4.65
N TYR A 397 4.12 -35.75 -3.75
CA TYR A 397 2.98 -36.62 -4.02
C TYR A 397 1.70 -35.88 -3.62
N THR A 398 0.72 -35.82 -4.53
CA THR A 398 -0.58 -35.21 -4.26
C THR A 398 -1.67 -36.28 -4.28
N ILE A 399 -2.50 -36.30 -3.25
CA ILE A 399 -3.64 -37.20 -3.11
C ILE A 399 -4.91 -36.40 -2.74
N LYS A 400 -6.08 -36.98 -2.97
CA LYS A 400 -7.33 -36.50 -2.41
C LYS A 400 -7.50 -37.00 -0.98
N TYR A 401 -8.24 -36.28 -0.15
CA TYR A 401 -8.50 -36.68 1.23
C TYR A 401 -9.19 -38.02 1.37
N CYS A 402 -10.08 -38.40 0.44
CA CYS A 402 -10.74 -39.72 0.42
C CYS A 402 -9.77 -40.87 0.25
N ASP A 403 -8.59 -40.62 -0.33
CA ASP A 403 -7.57 -41.66 -0.58
C ASP A 403 -6.56 -41.77 0.56
N LEU A 404 -6.65 -40.93 1.59
CA LEU A 404 -5.68 -40.86 2.69
C LEU A 404 -5.50 -42.18 3.45
N ASN A 405 -6.58 -42.91 3.64
CA ASN A 405 -6.53 -44.20 4.32
C ASN A 405 -5.79 -45.31 3.53
N ASN A 406 -5.57 -45.11 2.24
CA ASN A 406 -4.96 -46.09 1.33
C ASN A 406 -3.48 -45.79 1.04
N ILE A 407 -2.88 -44.77 1.68
CA ILE A 407 -1.47 -44.42 1.44
C ILE A 407 -0.52 -45.43 2.11
N SER A 408 0.63 -45.57 1.47
CA SER A 408 1.80 -46.25 2.06
C SER A 408 2.88 -45.21 2.34
N ILE A 409 3.36 -45.16 3.56
CA ILE A 409 4.46 -44.27 3.95
C ILE A 409 5.79 -44.88 3.50
N LYS A 410 6.60 -44.10 2.79
CA LYS A 410 7.94 -44.52 2.37
C LYS A 410 8.94 -44.34 3.51
N ASN A 411 9.72 -45.37 3.77
CA ASN A 411 10.78 -45.32 4.76
C ASN A 411 12.07 -44.76 4.17
N ASP A 412 12.88 -44.12 5.01
CA ASP A 412 14.25 -43.66 4.75
C ASP A 412 14.35 -42.75 3.51
N THR A 413 13.27 -42.07 3.16
CA THR A 413 13.17 -41.13 2.06
C THR A 413 12.37 -39.90 2.50
N MET A 414 12.91 -38.70 2.29
CA MET A 414 12.16 -37.47 2.51
C MET A 414 11.33 -37.12 1.29
N TYR A 415 10.04 -36.79 1.50
CA TYR A 415 9.13 -36.38 0.45
C TYR A 415 8.02 -35.50 0.99
N VAL A 416 7.44 -34.68 0.12
CA VAL A 416 6.26 -33.86 0.43
C VAL A 416 5.00 -34.62 0.08
N LEU A 417 4.12 -34.82 1.06
CA LEU A 417 2.75 -35.30 0.86
C LEU A 417 1.78 -34.10 0.91
N ARG A 418 1.08 -33.88 -0.20
CA ARG A 418 0.00 -32.90 -0.31
C ARG A 418 -1.33 -33.61 -0.32
N VAL A 419 -2.18 -33.33 0.67
CA VAL A 419 -3.54 -33.86 0.78
C VAL A 419 -4.52 -32.76 0.43
N LEU A 420 -5.33 -32.94 -0.62
CA LEU A 420 -6.37 -32.00 -1.02
C LEU A 420 -7.69 -32.36 -0.36
N LYS A 421 -8.18 -31.45 0.52
CA LYS A 421 -9.51 -31.53 1.13
C LYS A 421 -10.24 -30.19 0.88
N ASP A 422 -11.42 -30.26 0.27
CA ASP A 422 -12.25 -29.08 -0.05
C ASP A 422 -11.48 -28.00 -0.84
N ASN A 423 -10.63 -28.41 -1.79
CA ASN A 423 -9.71 -27.60 -2.56
C ASN A 423 -8.61 -26.89 -1.74
N VAL A 424 -8.44 -27.22 -0.46
CA VAL A 424 -7.38 -26.71 0.40
C VAL A 424 -6.23 -27.71 0.42
N PRO A 425 -4.98 -27.29 0.13
CA PRO A 425 -3.81 -28.15 0.25
C PRO A 425 -3.33 -28.21 1.72
N TYR A 426 -3.23 -29.40 2.24
CA TYR A 426 -2.59 -29.73 3.53
C TYR A 426 -1.27 -30.43 3.22
N GLU A 427 -0.15 -29.81 3.60
CA GLU A 427 1.18 -30.26 3.16
C GLU A 427 2.08 -30.64 4.32
N TYR A 428 2.72 -31.80 4.15
CA TYR A 428 3.60 -32.43 5.12
C TYR A 428 4.89 -32.87 4.45
N LEU A 429 6.04 -32.44 4.97
CA LEU A 429 7.32 -33.01 4.58
C LEU A 429 7.59 -34.21 5.53
N ILE A 430 7.58 -35.39 5.00
CA ILE A 430 7.67 -36.64 5.76
C ILE A 430 9.07 -37.21 5.65
N ASN A 431 9.65 -37.57 6.80
CA ASN A 431 10.91 -38.32 6.93
C ASN A 431 10.69 -39.46 7.91
N ARG A 432 10.20 -40.62 7.41
CA ARG A 432 10.01 -41.83 8.20
C ARG A 432 11.33 -42.64 8.23
N LYS A 433 11.90 -42.83 9.42
CA LYS A 433 13.09 -43.69 9.62
C LYS A 433 12.66 -45.07 10.04
N SER A 434 13.06 -46.08 9.25
CA SER A 434 12.65 -47.47 9.47
C SER A 434 13.06 -48.04 10.84
N ASN A 435 14.15 -47.52 11.41
CA ASN A 435 14.72 -47.93 12.69
C ASN A 435 14.24 -47.14 13.90
N SER A 436 13.20 -46.31 13.77
CA SER A 436 12.70 -45.49 14.88
C SER A 436 11.20 -45.64 15.05
N ASP A 437 10.76 -45.89 16.27
CA ASP A 437 9.37 -45.87 16.72
C ASP A 437 8.95 -44.48 17.32
N LYS A 438 9.84 -43.50 17.28
CA LYS A 438 9.63 -42.14 17.81
C LYS A 438 9.49 -41.14 16.69
N LEU A 439 8.67 -40.09 16.94
CA LEU A 439 8.36 -39.02 15.98
C LEU A 439 8.49 -37.65 16.60
N ILE A 440 9.09 -36.73 15.85
CA ILE A 440 9.02 -35.29 16.12
C ILE A 440 8.23 -34.63 14.98
N VAL A 441 7.17 -33.90 15.34
CA VAL A 441 6.38 -33.07 14.44
C VAL A 441 6.81 -31.62 14.61
N PHE A 442 7.14 -30.94 13.52
CA PHE A 442 7.57 -29.55 13.53
C PHE A 442 6.52 -28.66 12.88
N ASN A 443 6.13 -27.60 13.58
CA ASN A 443 5.25 -26.57 13.06
C ASN A 443 6.01 -25.28 12.72
N ASN A 444 5.58 -24.59 11.67
CA ASN A 444 6.15 -23.33 11.25
C ASN A 444 5.70 -22.19 12.19
N GLY A 445 6.63 -21.27 12.47
CA GLY A 445 6.29 -19.90 12.92
C GLY A 445 5.87 -19.03 11.74
N ALA A 446 5.89 -17.70 11.95
CA ALA A 446 5.66 -16.73 10.88
C ALA A 446 6.67 -16.92 9.73
N ILE A 447 6.20 -16.79 8.49
CA ILE A 447 7.03 -16.82 7.30
C ILE A 447 7.48 -15.39 7.02
N ALA A 448 8.75 -15.09 7.27
CA ALA A 448 9.29 -13.75 7.07
C ALA A 448 9.57 -13.47 5.58
N GLY A 449 9.12 -12.30 5.10
CA GLY A 449 9.48 -11.73 3.80
C GLY A 449 8.49 -12.02 2.67
N GLY A 450 8.00 -10.95 2.04
CA GLY A 450 6.91 -10.88 1.06
C GLY A 450 7.07 -11.61 -0.28
N ASN A 451 7.96 -12.61 -0.42
CA ASN A 451 8.17 -13.42 -1.63
C ASN A 451 8.64 -14.84 -1.28
N VAL A 452 8.01 -15.47 -0.30
CA VAL A 452 8.37 -16.83 0.07
C VAL A 452 7.53 -17.83 -0.73
N ASN A 453 8.20 -18.71 -1.49
CA ASN A 453 7.54 -19.81 -2.18
C ASN A 453 7.00 -20.81 -1.15
N VAL A 454 5.71 -21.10 -1.19
CA VAL A 454 5.11 -22.16 -0.38
C VAL A 454 5.07 -23.48 -1.17
N PRO A 455 5.21 -24.64 -0.52
CA PRO A 455 5.30 -24.82 0.94
C PRO A 455 6.66 -24.44 1.53
N VAL A 456 6.65 -23.93 2.75
CA VAL A 456 7.84 -23.71 3.56
C VAL A 456 7.82 -24.69 4.73
N PHE A 457 8.90 -25.39 4.94
CA PHE A 457 9.07 -26.27 6.10
C PHE A 457 10.26 -25.77 6.91
N GLN A 458 9.99 -24.92 7.89
CA GLN A 458 11.03 -24.40 8.77
C GLN A 458 11.72 -25.56 9.49
N ARG A 459 13.03 -25.46 9.68
CA ARG A 459 13.85 -26.50 10.33
C ARG A 459 13.96 -27.85 9.58
N HIS A 460 13.52 -27.95 8.32
CA HIS A 460 13.63 -29.22 7.57
C HIS A 460 15.08 -29.72 7.47
N SER A 461 16.07 -28.82 7.50
CA SER A 461 17.49 -29.17 7.53
C SER A 461 17.90 -29.97 8.78
N TRP A 462 17.12 -29.89 9.88
CA TRP A 462 17.35 -30.65 11.09
C TRP A 462 17.09 -32.15 10.88
N ALA A 463 16.23 -32.52 9.91
CA ALA A 463 15.88 -33.89 9.62
C ALA A 463 17.08 -34.80 9.34
N ASN A 464 18.17 -34.25 8.78
CA ASN A 464 19.39 -35.00 8.50
C ASN A 464 20.25 -35.32 9.75
N GLN A 465 20.01 -34.57 10.83
CA GLN A 465 20.80 -34.62 12.05
C GLN A 465 20.08 -35.36 13.20
N ILE A 466 18.74 -35.48 13.13
CA ILE A 466 17.95 -36.21 14.14
C ILE A 466 17.86 -37.67 13.85
N LYS A 467 17.84 -38.48 14.91
CA LYS A 467 17.81 -39.96 14.82
C LYS A 467 16.39 -40.53 14.67
N THR A 468 15.37 -39.80 15.07
CA THR A 468 13.97 -40.19 15.02
C THR A 468 13.31 -39.83 13.68
N SER A 469 12.12 -40.38 13.43
CA SER A 469 11.26 -39.92 12.36
C SER A 469 10.85 -38.46 12.57
N SER A 470 10.56 -37.72 11.49
CA SER A 470 10.10 -36.34 11.57
C SER A 470 9.04 -36.02 10.52
N VAL A 471 8.11 -35.13 10.88
CA VAL A 471 7.13 -34.56 9.97
C VAL A 471 7.12 -33.05 10.17
N PHE A 472 7.21 -32.29 9.08
CA PHE A 472 7.14 -30.85 9.10
C PHE A 472 5.81 -30.42 8.48
N CYS A 473 5.04 -29.61 9.21
CA CYS A 473 3.69 -29.20 8.83
C CYS A 473 3.69 -27.78 8.28
N MET A 474 2.98 -27.57 7.19
CA MET A 474 2.68 -26.25 6.65
C MET A 474 1.36 -25.73 7.25
N ASP A 475 1.29 -24.44 7.58
CA ASP A 475 0.01 -23.79 7.93
C ASP A 475 -0.86 -23.61 6.69
N PRO A 476 -1.98 -24.34 6.55
CA PRO A 476 -2.82 -24.28 5.36
C PRO A 476 -3.59 -22.96 5.22
N THR A 477 -3.71 -22.16 6.27
CA THR A 477 -4.37 -20.86 6.23
C THR A 477 -3.65 -19.88 5.30
N ILE A 478 -2.33 -20.03 5.15
CA ILE A 478 -1.52 -19.17 4.29
C ILE A 478 -1.92 -19.26 2.80
N TYR A 479 -2.57 -20.37 2.39
CA TYR A 479 -3.08 -20.51 1.02
C TYR A 479 -4.39 -19.77 0.74
N ILE A 480 -5.01 -19.17 1.75
CA ILE A 480 -6.25 -18.38 1.56
C ILE A 480 -5.93 -17.11 0.78
N ASP A 481 -4.77 -16.48 1.07
CA ASP A 481 -4.35 -15.26 0.39
C ASP A 481 -2.81 -15.13 0.39
N ASP A 482 -2.24 -14.62 -0.70
CA ASP A 482 -0.79 -14.50 -0.88
C ASP A 482 -0.11 -13.51 0.09
N TYR A 483 -0.88 -12.68 0.79
CA TYR A 483 -0.40 -11.73 1.79
C TYR A 483 -0.33 -12.30 3.20
N LEU A 484 -0.92 -13.47 3.44
CA LEU A 484 -0.85 -14.12 4.74
C LEU A 484 0.56 -14.70 4.95
N GLN A 485 1.33 -14.06 5.82
CA GLN A 485 2.64 -14.54 6.28
C GLN A 485 2.52 -15.45 7.51
N LEU A 486 1.33 -15.45 8.11
CA LEU A 486 0.99 -16.13 9.35
C LEU A 486 -0.51 -16.34 9.39
N GLY A 487 -0.97 -17.55 9.68
CA GLY A 487 -2.39 -17.88 9.64
C GLY A 487 -2.94 -18.55 10.90
N TRP A 488 -2.06 -18.99 11.81
CA TRP A 488 -2.42 -19.75 13.02
C TRP A 488 -3.35 -20.95 12.78
N GLY A 489 -3.40 -21.45 11.55
CA GLY A 489 -4.30 -22.54 11.20
C GLY A 489 -5.79 -22.19 11.25
N VAL A 490 -6.14 -20.90 11.36
CA VAL A 490 -7.51 -20.39 11.60
C VAL A 490 -8.52 -20.89 10.55
N GLY A 491 -8.08 -21.01 9.28
CA GLY A 491 -8.94 -21.46 8.20
C GLY A 491 -9.92 -20.38 7.71
N LYS A 492 -10.99 -20.79 7.04
CA LYS A 492 -11.93 -19.86 6.41
C LYS A 492 -13.35 -20.10 6.92
N ASN A 493 -14.00 -19.06 7.47
CA ASN A 493 -15.35 -19.12 8.02
C ASN A 493 -15.52 -20.34 8.96
N GLU A 494 -16.47 -21.23 8.68
CA GLU A 494 -16.74 -22.43 9.48
C GLU A 494 -15.68 -23.53 9.36
N ASN A 495 -14.85 -23.51 8.28
CA ASN A 495 -13.86 -24.53 8.01
C ASN A 495 -12.57 -24.27 8.79
N TYR A 496 -12.36 -25.01 9.88
CA TYR A 496 -11.17 -24.89 10.74
C TYR A 496 -10.02 -25.72 10.17
N TYR A 497 -9.03 -25.05 9.58
CA TYR A 497 -7.95 -25.75 8.87
C TYR A 497 -6.98 -26.46 9.78
N LEU A 498 -6.74 -25.95 10.98
CA LEU A 498 -5.83 -26.62 11.94
C LEU A 498 -6.41 -27.93 12.47
N GLU A 499 -7.73 -28.00 12.71
CA GLU A 499 -8.42 -29.24 13.02
C GLU A 499 -8.25 -30.28 11.90
N ASN A 500 -8.55 -29.88 10.66
CA ASN A 500 -8.38 -30.76 9.50
C ASN A 500 -6.94 -31.21 9.33
N SER A 501 -5.96 -30.30 9.50
CA SER A 501 -4.53 -30.63 9.42
C SER A 501 -4.14 -31.65 10.49
N SER A 502 -4.66 -31.49 11.71
CA SER A 502 -4.38 -32.39 12.83
C SER A 502 -4.95 -33.81 12.59
N LEU A 503 -6.17 -33.90 12.05
CA LEU A 503 -6.81 -35.17 11.73
C LEU A 503 -6.08 -35.92 10.58
N ILE A 504 -5.66 -35.15 9.56
CA ILE A 504 -4.83 -35.75 8.48
C ILE A 504 -3.49 -36.23 9.03
N LEU A 505 -2.83 -35.40 9.85
CA LEU A 505 -1.57 -35.77 10.49
C LEU A 505 -1.71 -37.03 11.37
N LYS A 506 -2.81 -37.16 12.12
CA LYS A 506 -3.10 -38.35 12.90
C LYS A 506 -3.09 -39.62 12.03
N THR A 507 -3.80 -39.58 10.90
CA THR A 507 -3.82 -40.72 9.96
C THR A 507 -2.42 -41.00 9.39
N ILE A 508 -1.63 -39.96 9.08
CA ILE A 508 -0.24 -40.14 8.62
C ILE A 508 0.60 -40.85 9.70
N ILE A 509 0.48 -40.46 10.98
CA ILE A 509 1.19 -41.04 12.10
C ILE A 509 0.80 -42.53 12.28
N GLU A 510 -0.50 -42.84 12.21
CA GLU A 510 -1.01 -44.19 12.24
C GLU A 510 -0.42 -45.06 11.09
N LYS A 511 -0.35 -44.51 9.87
CA LYS A 511 0.28 -45.17 8.72
C LYS A 511 1.80 -45.29 8.83
N MET A 512 2.46 -44.44 9.64
CA MET A 512 3.87 -44.60 10.00
C MET A 512 4.10 -45.74 11.02
N ASN A 513 3.05 -46.31 11.59
CA ASN A 513 3.08 -47.27 12.67
C ASN A 513 3.87 -46.74 13.89
N ILE A 514 3.57 -45.50 14.30
CA ILE A 514 4.13 -44.84 15.49
C ILE A 514 2.97 -44.49 16.42
N SER A 515 3.13 -44.73 17.72
CA SER A 515 2.11 -44.35 18.69
C SER A 515 2.15 -42.86 18.98
N LEU A 516 1.00 -42.27 19.37
CA LEU A 516 0.94 -40.89 19.76
C LEU A 516 1.76 -40.61 21.03
N ASP A 517 1.87 -41.56 21.97
CA ASP A 517 2.69 -41.44 23.17
C ASP A 517 4.20 -41.30 22.83
N ASN A 518 4.62 -41.85 21.70
CA ASN A 518 5.98 -41.76 21.16
C ASN A 518 6.15 -40.53 20.22
N THR A 519 5.21 -39.61 20.26
CA THR A 519 5.20 -38.41 19.39
C THR A 519 5.33 -37.12 20.22
N VAL A 520 6.26 -36.27 19.80
CA VAL A 520 6.39 -34.87 20.32
C VAL A 520 6.10 -33.88 19.22
N ILE A 521 5.28 -32.88 19.52
CA ILE A 521 4.94 -31.77 18.61
C ILE A 521 5.70 -30.53 19.06
N TYR A 522 6.49 -29.94 18.18
CA TYR A 522 7.36 -28.82 18.49
C TYR A 522 7.10 -27.62 17.60
N GLY A 523 7.09 -26.42 18.20
CA GLY A 523 7.05 -25.17 17.48
C GLY A 523 7.43 -23.95 18.32
N THR A 524 7.83 -22.88 17.65
CA THR A 524 8.17 -21.59 18.28
C THR A 524 7.21 -20.51 17.83
N SER A 525 6.95 -19.51 18.69
CA SER A 525 6.07 -18.36 18.36
C SER A 525 4.68 -18.85 17.91
N ALA A 526 4.25 -18.51 16.70
CA ALA A 526 3.02 -19.02 16.10
C ALA A 526 3.04 -20.56 15.90
N GLY A 527 4.21 -21.12 15.61
CA GLY A 527 4.37 -22.58 15.54
C GLY A 527 4.12 -23.26 16.89
N GLY A 528 4.46 -22.58 18.00
CA GLY A 528 4.10 -23.01 19.35
C GLY A 528 2.58 -23.06 19.57
N TYR A 529 1.87 -22.02 19.11
CA TYR A 529 0.40 -21.99 19.09
C TYR A 529 -0.18 -23.21 18.32
N LEU A 530 0.30 -23.39 17.07
CA LEU A 530 -0.14 -24.52 16.24
C LEU A 530 0.12 -25.87 16.93
N SER A 531 1.27 -26.01 17.59
CA SER A 531 1.65 -27.26 18.29
C SER A 531 0.74 -27.58 19.47
N ILE A 532 0.37 -26.56 20.27
CA ILE A 532 -0.57 -26.75 21.40
C ILE A 532 -1.95 -27.15 20.89
N ILE A 533 -2.48 -26.47 19.87
CA ILE A 533 -3.78 -26.81 19.29
C ILE A 533 -3.76 -28.22 18.66
N MET A 534 -2.70 -28.59 17.92
CA MET A 534 -2.56 -29.94 17.37
C MET A 534 -2.56 -31.00 18.49
N GLY A 535 -1.92 -30.70 19.64
CA GLY A 535 -1.94 -31.60 20.80
C GLY A 535 -3.34 -31.90 21.32
N ILE A 536 -4.30 -30.97 21.18
CA ILE A 536 -5.71 -31.21 21.54
C ILE A 536 -6.32 -32.33 20.69
N TYR A 537 -6.00 -32.37 19.39
CA TYR A 537 -6.55 -33.36 18.45
C TYR A 537 -5.75 -34.67 18.42
N LEU A 538 -4.44 -34.60 18.76
CA LEU A 538 -3.52 -35.74 18.81
C LEU A 538 -3.34 -36.23 20.26
N LYS A 539 -4.44 -36.62 20.89
CA LYS A 539 -4.47 -37.03 22.30
C LYS A 539 -3.46 -38.14 22.57
N GLY A 540 -2.56 -37.93 23.51
CA GLY A 540 -1.42 -38.79 23.85
C GLY A 540 -0.08 -38.17 23.40
N ALA A 541 -0.04 -37.36 22.35
CA ALA A 541 1.19 -36.68 21.97
C ALA A 541 1.58 -35.58 22.98
N LYS A 542 2.89 -35.48 23.24
CA LYS A 542 3.46 -34.42 24.10
C LYS A 542 3.75 -33.19 23.25
N VAL A 543 3.61 -31.99 23.85
CA VAL A 543 3.84 -30.72 23.16
C VAL A 543 5.00 -29.96 23.79
N VAL A 544 5.93 -29.49 22.97
CA VAL A 544 6.99 -28.54 23.38
C VAL A 544 6.75 -27.24 22.62
N ALA A 545 6.35 -26.21 23.34
CA ALA A 545 6.04 -24.91 22.79
C ALA A 545 7.03 -23.87 23.33
N ASP A 546 7.77 -23.22 22.41
CA ASP A 546 8.88 -22.35 22.77
C ASP A 546 8.56 -20.90 22.38
N ASN A 547 8.59 -19.98 23.36
CA ASN A 547 8.13 -18.60 23.24
C ASN A 547 6.80 -18.49 22.44
N ALA A 548 5.85 -19.37 22.78
CA ALA A 548 4.61 -19.54 22.02
C ALA A 548 3.67 -18.34 22.17
N GLN A 549 2.94 -18.04 21.11
CA GLN A 549 1.74 -17.22 21.19
C GLN A 549 0.64 -18.06 21.84
N LEU A 550 0.03 -17.55 22.92
CA LEU A 550 -0.99 -18.27 23.70
C LEU A 550 -2.39 -17.67 23.50
N ASP A 551 -2.41 -16.38 23.14
CA ASP A 551 -3.60 -15.65 22.75
C ASP A 551 -3.23 -14.70 21.59
N THR A 552 -3.63 -15.06 20.39
CA THR A 552 -3.29 -14.31 19.17
C THR A 552 -3.92 -12.92 19.15
N THR A 553 -5.02 -12.71 19.90
CA THR A 553 -5.69 -11.40 20.03
C THR A 553 -4.87 -10.40 20.85
N ARG A 554 -3.94 -10.90 21.66
CA ARG A 554 -3.01 -10.11 22.47
C ARG A 554 -1.63 -9.94 21.83
N TRP A 555 -1.42 -10.46 20.61
CA TRP A 555 -0.15 -10.35 19.92
C TRP A 555 0.19 -8.88 19.60
N ILE A 556 1.46 -8.51 19.75
CA ILE A 556 1.92 -7.11 19.60
C ILE A 556 1.83 -6.61 18.16
N PHE A 557 1.98 -7.48 17.16
CA PHE A 557 1.83 -7.13 15.75
C PHE A 557 0.37 -7.30 15.31
N LYS A 558 -0.43 -6.28 15.58
CA LYS A 558 -1.87 -6.28 15.29
C LYS A 558 -2.20 -6.50 13.82
N GLU A 559 -1.33 -6.04 12.90
CA GLU A 559 -1.49 -6.19 11.46
C GLU A 559 -1.59 -7.66 11.04
N ALA A 560 -0.88 -8.57 11.72
CA ALA A 560 -0.96 -10.00 11.43
C ALA A 560 -2.35 -10.57 11.76
N LEU A 561 -2.91 -10.20 12.92
CA LEU A 561 -4.27 -10.60 13.31
C LEU A 561 -5.33 -10.00 12.40
N ASP A 562 -5.22 -8.70 12.10
CA ASP A 562 -6.15 -7.99 11.21
C ASP A 562 -6.13 -8.61 9.80
N SER A 563 -4.98 -9.04 9.32
CA SER A 563 -4.84 -9.78 8.05
C SER A 563 -5.61 -11.10 8.10
N VAL A 564 -5.40 -11.92 9.14
CA VAL A 564 -6.11 -13.19 9.29
C VAL A 564 -7.62 -12.98 9.39
N ILE A 565 -8.09 -12.04 10.21
CA ILE A 565 -9.52 -11.75 10.32
C ILE A 565 -10.10 -11.29 8.98
N THR A 566 -9.37 -10.43 8.26
CA THR A 566 -9.83 -9.88 6.96
C THR A 566 -9.94 -10.94 5.87
N PHE A 567 -8.97 -11.86 5.78
CA PHE A 567 -8.92 -12.85 4.71
C PHE A 567 -9.66 -14.14 5.02
N CYS A 568 -9.79 -14.49 6.31
CA CYS A 568 -10.37 -15.75 6.75
C CYS A 568 -11.87 -15.69 7.03
N PHE A 569 -12.44 -14.50 7.29
CA PHE A 569 -13.84 -14.34 7.64
C PHE A 569 -14.56 -13.33 6.73
N ASP A 570 -15.81 -13.60 6.43
CA ASP A 570 -16.63 -12.68 5.61
C ASP A 570 -16.98 -11.40 6.39
N ASN A 571 -17.11 -11.48 7.71
CA ASN A 571 -17.32 -10.36 8.61
C ASN A 571 -16.45 -10.49 9.86
N VAL A 572 -16.01 -9.36 10.41
CA VAL A 572 -15.23 -9.34 11.67
C VAL A 572 -16.01 -9.96 12.83
N SER A 573 -17.33 -9.73 12.89
CA SER A 573 -18.20 -10.33 13.92
C SER A 573 -18.22 -11.85 13.86
N ASP A 574 -17.98 -12.46 12.70
CA ASP A 574 -17.94 -13.90 12.55
C ASP A 574 -16.71 -14.51 13.22
N SER A 575 -15.56 -13.78 13.24
CA SER A 575 -14.38 -14.24 13.97
C SER A 575 -14.61 -14.39 15.47
N LEU A 576 -15.50 -13.56 16.05
CA LEU A 576 -15.85 -13.61 17.48
C LEU A 576 -16.63 -14.88 17.88
N LYS A 577 -17.21 -15.58 16.92
CA LYS A 577 -17.90 -16.87 17.14
C LYS A 577 -16.91 -18.02 17.37
N TYR A 578 -15.65 -17.85 16.95
CA TYR A 578 -14.63 -18.91 16.94
C TYR A 578 -13.44 -18.54 17.82
N LYS A 579 -13.72 -18.15 19.09
CA LYS A 579 -12.68 -17.71 20.05
C LYS A 579 -11.60 -18.77 20.27
N GLU A 580 -11.94 -20.02 20.17
CA GLU A 580 -11.04 -21.18 20.29
C GLU A 580 -9.97 -21.25 19.18
N ARG A 581 -10.17 -20.52 18.08
CA ARG A 581 -9.16 -20.42 17.00
C ARG A 581 -8.14 -19.31 17.23
N PHE A 582 -8.30 -18.54 18.31
CA PHE A 582 -7.46 -17.39 18.64
C PHE A 582 -6.86 -17.44 20.04
N SER A 583 -7.41 -18.26 20.94
CA SER A 583 -6.98 -18.38 22.32
C SER A 583 -6.86 -19.85 22.73
N ILE A 584 -5.70 -20.23 23.28
CA ILE A 584 -5.43 -21.58 23.79
C ILE A 584 -6.40 -21.96 24.89
N ILE A 585 -6.69 -21.03 25.82
CA ILE A 585 -7.64 -21.26 26.91
C ILE A 585 -9.04 -21.56 26.39
N GLU A 586 -9.52 -20.82 25.40
CA GLU A 586 -10.83 -21.06 24.80
C GLU A 586 -10.86 -22.39 24.01
N ALA A 587 -9.74 -22.78 23.42
CA ALA A 587 -9.61 -24.09 22.78
C ALA A 587 -9.65 -25.24 23.80
N PHE A 588 -9.00 -25.10 24.95
CA PHE A 588 -9.08 -26.08 26.05
C PHE A 588 -10.50 -26.17 26.60
N LYS A 589 -11.17 -25.05 26.84
CA LYS A 589 -12.58 -25.03 27.31
C LYS A 589 -13.51 -25.74 26.32
N LYS A 590 -13.34 -25.47 25.03
CA LYS A 590 -14.17 -26.07 23.98
C LYS A 590 -13.93 -27.59 23.85
N SER A 591 -12.68 -28.03 23.93
CA SER A 591 -12.30 -29.45 23.76
C SER A 591 -12.51 -30.30 25.01
N GLY A 592 -12.53 -29.69 26.19
CA GLY A 592 -12.50 -30.36 27.49
C GLY A 592 -11.23 -31.21 27.71
N TYR A 593 -10.13 -30.87 27.02
CA TYR A 593 -8.86 -31.59 27.10
C TYR A 593 -7.65 -30.66 27.04
N VAL A 594 -6.70 -30.92 27.93
CA VAL A 594 -5.39 -30.24 27.98
C VAL A 594 -4.31 -31.28 27.66
N PRO A 595 -3.52 -31.09 26.59
CA PRO A 595 -2.39 -32.01 26.30
C PRO A 595 -1.25 -31.82 27.30
N LYS A 596 -0.32 -32.79 27.38
CA LYS A 596 0.92 -32.61 28.14
C LYS A 596 1.82 -31.60 27.43
N ILE A 597 2.06 -30.43 28.07
CA ILE A 597 2.75 -29.29 27.48
C ILE A 597 3.99 -28.93 28.28
N TYR A 598 5.11 -28.75 27.58
CA TYR A 598 6.33 -28.13 28.07
C TYR A 598 6.45 -26.75 27.41
N LEU A 599 6.14 -25.71 28.20
CA LEU A 599 6.14 -24.33 27.73
C LEU A 599 7.46 -23.66 28.09
N HIS A 600 8.37 -23.52 27.12
CA HIS A 600 9.61 -22.78 27.26
C HIS A 600 9.37 -21.29 27.05
N VAL A 601 9.82 -20.45 27.99
CA VAL A 601 9.63 -19.00 27.91
C VAL A 601 10.93 -18.27 28.27
N ASN A 602 11.36 -17.38 27.38
CA ASN A 602 12.50 -16.52 27.62
C ASN A 602 12.07 -15.25 28.39
N LEU A 603 12.54 -15.12 29.62
CA LEU A 603 12.24 -13.97 30.47
C LEU A 603 12.74 -12.62 29.91
N CYS A 604 13.70 -12.63 28.98
CA CYS A 604 14.17 -11.44 28.30
C CYS A 604 13.21 -10.90 27.23
N SER A 605 12.24 -11.69 26.79
CA SER A 605 11.19 -11.23 25.87
C SER A 605 10.06 -10.59 26.67
N VAL A 606 10.24 -9.31 27.04
CA VAL A 606 9.27 -8.58 27.89
C VAL A 606 7.88 -8.56 27.24
N ALA A 607 7.81 -8.38 25.92
CA ALA A 607 6.54 -8.37 25.21
C ALA A 607 5.79 -9.71 25.31
N ASP A 608 6.47 -10.84 25.11
CA ASP A 608 5.86 -12.17 25.22
C ASP A 608 5.39 -12.45 26.65
N ASN A 609 6.19 -12.09 27.64
CA ASN A 609 5.85 -12.29 29.04
C ASN A 609 4.60 -11.49 29.42
N SER A 610 4.55 -10.20 29.07
CA SER A 610 3.44 -9.30 29.46
C SER A 610 2.15 -9.55 28.66
N THR A 611 2.24 -9.93 27.38
CA THR A 611 1.07 -10.07 26.52
C THR A 611 0.60 -11.52 26.35
N GLN A 612 1.48 -12.51 26.57
CA GLN A 612 1.16 -13.91 26.36
C GLN A 612 1.19 -14.72 27.67
N LEU A 613 2.35 -14.86 28.31
CA LEU A 613 2.51 -15.72 29.48
C LEU A 613 1.66 -15.29 30.67
N ILE A 614 1.81 -14.05 31.13
CA ILE A 614 1.12 -13.57 32.34
C ILE A 614 -0.41 -13.65 32.17
N PRO A 615 -1.03 -13.13 31.09
CA PRO A 615 -2.47 -13.29 30.90
C PRO A 615 -2.92 -14.75 30.79
N PHE A 616 -2.10 -15.62 30.20
CA PHE A 616 -2.40 -17.03 30.10
C PHE A 616 -2.45 -17.70 31.48
N LEU A 617 -1.47 -17.42 32.36
CA LEU A 617 -1.44 -17.95 33.73
C LEU A 617 -2.65 -17.50 34.56
N TYR A 618 -3.06 -16.24 34.45
CA TYR A 618 -4.29 -15.76 35.10
C TYR A 618 -5.54 -16.46 34.57
N SER A 619 -5.63 -16.63 33.26
CA SER A 619 -6.79 -17.31 32.66
C SER A 619 -6.84 -18.81 33.00
N MET A 620 -5.68 -19.43 33.23
CA MET A 620 -5.58 -20.79 33.76
C MET A 620 -6.11 -20.89 35.19
N GLU A 621 -5.70 -19.95 36.08
CA GLU A 621 -6.17 -19.91 37.47
C GLU A 621 -7.70 -19.78 37.51
N GLU A 622 -8.29 -18.87 36.74
CA GLU A 622 -9.73 -18.67 36.64
C GLU A 622 -10.50 -19.89 36.09
N SER A 623 -9.83 -20.76 35.36
CA SER A 623 -10.45 -21.93 34.69
C SER A 623 -10.06 -23.28 35.31
N ASN A 624 -9.27 -23.30 36.36
CA ASN A 624 -8.70 -24.52 36.95
C ASN A 624 -9.74 -25.53 37.43
N ASP A 625 -10.86 -25.04 37.99
CA ASP A 625 -11.96 -25.89 38.45
C ASP A 625 -12.66 -26.65 37.29
N ILE A 626 -12.46 -26.20 36.04
CA ILE A 626 -13.09 -26.76 34.85
C ILE A 626 -12.17 -27.75 34.14
N LEU A 627 -10.84 -27.49 34.10
CA LEU A 627 -9.93 -28.15 33.16
C LEU A 627 -8.82 -29.01 33.82
N GLY A 628 -8.42 -28.75 35.05
CA GLY A 628 -7.34 -29.47 35.74
C GLY A 628 -6.00 -29.40 35.00
N TYR A 629 -5.23 -28.33 35.18
CA TYR A 629 -4.02 -28.04 34.39
C TYR A 629 -2.74 -28.76 34.88
N ASN A 630 -2.84 -29.99 35.38
CA ASN A 630 -1.69 -30.74 35.90
C ASN A 630 -0.66 -31.14 34.83
N ASP A 631 -1.00 -31.00 33.56
CA ASP A 631 -0.19 -31.43 32.43
C ASP A 631 0.62 -30.29 31.75
N ILE A 632 0.68 -29.10 32.38
CA ILE A 632 1.46 -27.97 31.82
C ILE A 632 2.66 -27.68 32.73
N GLU A 633 3.85 -27.86 32.16
CA GLU A 633 5.13 -27.49 32.79
C GLU A 633 5.68 -26.21 32.14
N VAL A 634 5.84 -25.14 32.92
CA VAL A 634 6.42 -23.88 32.46
C VAL A 634 7.90 -23.83 32.80
N ILE A 635 8.75 -23.74 31.78
CA ILE A 635 10.21 -23.74 31.90
C ILE A 635 10.73 -22.36 31.53
N LEU A 636 11.22 -21.64 32.55
CA LEU A 636 11.73 -20.29 32.38
C LEU A 636 13.23 -20.32 32.14
N HIS A 637 13.69 -19.54 31.16
CA HIS A 637 15.11 -19.31 30.89
C HIS A 637 15.41 -17.82 30.64
N TYR A 638 16.68 -17.46 30.69
CA TYR A 638 17.10 -16.07 30.54
C TYR A 638 18.21 -15.97 29.51
N GLU A 639 17.87 -15.58 28.27
CA GLU A 639 18.83 -15.39 27.17
C GLU A 639 18.61 -14.05 26.48
N LYS A 640 19.35 -13.02 26.90
CA LYS A 640 19.17 -11.64 26.47
C LYS A 640 19.30 -11.44 24.97
N GLU A 641 20.24 -12.13 24.34
CA GLU A 641 20.52 -11.98 22.89
C GLU A 641 19.48 -12.64 21.99
N LYS A 642 18.71 -13.59 22.51
CA LYS A 642 17.69 -14.31 21.74
C LYS A 642 16.33 -13.60 21.70
N GLY A 643 15.99 -12.83 22.74
CA GLY A 643 14.68 -12.15 22.83
C GLY A 643 13.51 -13.10 22.58
N HIS A 644 12.72 -12.83 21.55
CA HIS A 644 11.59 -13.68 21.11
C HIS A 644 12.03 -14.96 20.36
N ASN A 645 13.28 -15.06 19.91
CA ASN A 645 13.75 -16.23 19.18
C ASN A 645 13.77 -17.48 20.07
N GLY A 646 13.44 -18.63 19.50
CA GLY A 646 13.39 -19.88 20.20
C GLY A 646 14.75 -20.49 20.54
N LEU A 647 14.71 -21.68 21.13
CA LEU A 647 15.88 -22.47 21.50
C LEU A 647 16.83 -22.70 20.31
N SER A 648 18.13 -22.81 20.59
CA SER A 648 19.11 -23.23 19.59
C SER A 648 18.82 -24.68 19.14
N TYR A 649 19.37 -25.08 17.98
CA TYR A 649 19.25 -26.48 17.50
C TYR A 649 19.63 -27.48 18.61
N ASN A 650 20.79 -27.31 19.21
CA ASN A 650 21.31 -28.25 20.19
C ASN A 650 20.44 -28.33 21.45
N ASP A 651 19.97 -27.19 21.96
CA ASP A 651 19.14 -27.14 23.15
C ASP A 651 17.76 -27.71 22.87
N ALA A 652 17.14 -27.35 21.72
CA ALA A 652 15.85 -27.89 21.32
C ALA A 652 15.89 -29.40 21.14
N ILE A 653 16.86 -29.94 20.39
CA ILE A 653 16.94 -31.37 20.12
C ILE A 653 17.24 -32.17 21.41
N LYS A 654 18.13 -31.67 22.26
CA LYS A 654 18.40 -32.31 23.55
C LYS A 654 17.13 -32.37 24.41
N PHE A 655 16.37 -31.31 24.45
CA PHE A 655 15.13 -31.27 25.22
C PHE A 655 14.05 -32.18 24.60
N LEU A 656 13.87 -32.16 23.29
CA LEU A 656 12.90 -33.02 22.58
C LEU A 656 13.17 -34.51 22.82
N TYR A 657 14.43 -34.92 22.82
CA TYR A 657 14.77 -36.29 23.18
C TYR A 657 14.49 -36.63 24.64
N LYS A 658 14.78 -35.67 25.57
CA LYS A 658 14.41 -35.87 26.98
C LYS A 658 12.90 -36.12 27.10
N VAL A 659 12.06 -35.31 26.46
CA VAL A 659 10.59 -35.43 26.49
C VAL A 659 10.11 -36.72 25.80
N LEU A 660 10.77 -37.18 24.73
CA LEU A 660 10.46 -38.43 24.08
C LEU A 660 10.83 -39.69 24.93
N ASP A 661 11.81 -39.55 25.83
CA ASP A 661 12.27 -40.66 26.71
C ASP A 661 11.54 -40.67 28.06
N GLU A 662 10.76 -39.63 28.39
CA GLU A 662 9.88 -39.63 29.56
C GLU A 662 8.66 -40.54 29.30
N ASN A 663 8.54 -41.63 30.07
CA ASN A 663 7.41 -42.58 30.06
C ASN A 663 6.19 -42.03 30.81
#